data_6d045384928462dd7c490d0507cdcaa9
#
_entry.id   6d045384928462dd7c490d0507cdcaa9
#
_cell.length_a   1.000
_cell.length_b   1.000
_cell.length_c   1.000
_cell.angle_alpha   90.00
_cell.angle_beta   90.00
_cell.angle_gamma   90.00
#
_symmetry.space_group_name_H-M   'P 1'
#
loop_
_entity.id
_entity.type
_entity.pdbx_description
1 polymer ?
#
loop_
_entity_poly.entity_id
_entity_poly.type
_entity_poly.pdbx_seq_one_letter_code
_entity_poly.pdbx_strand_id
1 'polypeptide(L)'
;MNTTFHAFCLAAPRSGEGKTTTGIALMHALARRGLKVQSFKCGPDYIDPTFHAQATGRPACNLDTWMMGREGVRALWDNRAHDADACVCEGVMGLFDSRDPGDPAGGTADCARALGIPVVLVFNARGMACSAAALVAGFRLHASRLGVQLAGVIANNVGSPRHADILRRALESERLPPLLGALPRNEAWRIPERQLGLLPSEEAGTTEAWLDALADVAESSVHMDRLLSLTEARRPEARAVLPPRGIRPRRMGIAKDRAFCFYYEENERALAARGWELLPFSPLEDTALPPGIDALYLGGGYPEVFARELSGNAAMREAIRSFAEQGGEIYAECGGYMYLCTRLEASEGKGGKGGRTASWPMCGVIDATARMGGRIQSLGYREVTMLGDAPFGLGGDVFRGHEFHWSDIELHRSYAPLYAVRTASGHADSGIAAGNVRASYVHLYWGNTGEANYAGRPAPSDFTACRPEHRAARPGEAKATCENIGQVILLNGPSSAGKTTLAKVLRDRLYAMHGICSLMLSIDQLLRSATGGHESVLDGLERTGLPFIETFHAGVAAAAKAGAWTIVDHVIGEDPRWIEDLLGRLEAIPLLSVQVLCDDEELRKRESGRSDRSPDWPHAQRQARHIHLPLPNQMVVDTTRTSPEDCAACILAALSAEKNGIPIRPGGGAPISTTERGSL
;
A
#
# COMPACT_ATOMS: atom_id res chain seq x y z
N MET A 1 3.46 35.99 9.55
CA MET A 1 3.22 34.57 9.32
C MET A 1 3.78 33.81 10.52
N ASN A 2 2.99 32.96 11.14
CA ASN A 2 3.45 32.16 12.26
C ASN A 2 4.52 31.18 11.75
N THR A 3 5.76 31.32 12.17
CA THR A 3 6.89 30.52 11.67
C THR A 3 6.96 29.13 12.34
N THR A 4 6.25 28.96 13.44
CA THR A 4 6.26 27.76 14.27
C THR A 4 5.29 26.73 13.70
N PHE A 5 5.76 25.49 13.51
CA PHE A 5 4.97 24.34 13.06
C PHE A 5 4.79 23.36 14.22
N HIS A 6 3.59 22.83 14.38
CA HIS A 6 3.24 21.91 15.45
C HIS A 6 2.74 20.58 14.87
N ALA A 7 3.16 19.46 15.46
CA ALA A 7 2.72 18.16 15.00
C ALA A 7 2.70 17.15 16.15
N PHE A 8 1.62 16.37 16.25
CA PHE A 8 1.51 15.30 17.24
C PHE A 8 0.58 14.18 16.78
N CYS A 9 0.79 13.00 17.34
CA CYS A 9 -0.09 11.87 17.18
C CYS A 9 -0.96 11.71 18.45
N LEU A 10 -2.27 11.67 18.30
CA LEU A 10 -3.22 11.41 19.37
C LEU A 10 -3.48 9.92 19.49
N ALA A 11 -3.08 9.30 20.56
CA ALA A 11 -3.20 7.86 20.77
C ALA A 11 -3.95 7.52 22.06
N ALA A 12 -4.28 6.24 22.26
CA ALA A 12 -4.93 5.79 23.48
C ALA A 12 -4.43 4.40 23.89
N PRO A 13 -4.72 3.95 25.13
CA PRO A 13 -4.42 2.56 25.55
C PRO A 13 -5.16 1.50 24.75
N ARG A 14 -6.38 1.79 24.28
CA ARG A 14 -7.26 0.89 23.51
C ARG A 14 -8.34 1.69 22.77
N SER A 15 -9.16 0.99 21.97
CA SER A 15 -10.38 1.58 21.39
C SER A 15 -11.38 1.99 22.49
N GLY A 16 -12.22 3.00 22.19
CA GLY A 16 -13.28 3.46 23.10
C GLY A 16 -12.80 4.42 24.23
N GLU A 17 -11.56 4.88 24.22
CA GLU A 17 -11.03 5.83 25.21
C GLU A 17 -11.41 7.29 24.92
N GLY A 18 -12.03 7.57 23.76
CA GLY A 18 -12.45 8.91 23.32
C GLY A 18 -11.44 9.66 22.47
N LYS A 19 -10.54 8.94 21.76
CA LYS A 19 -9.57 9.55 20.82
C LYS A 19 -10.25 10.45 19.80
N THR A 20 -11.25 9.92 19.08
CA THR A 20 -11.91 10.61 17.96
C THR A 20 -12.60 11.88 18.44
N THR A 21 -13.41 11.83 19.50
CA THR A 21 -14.04 13.03 20.07
C THR A 21 -13.00 14.06 20.53
N THR A 22 -11.94 13.62 21.22
CA THR A 22 -10.84 14.51 21.65
C THR A 22 -10.10 15.08 20.45
N GLY A 23 -9.85 14.28 19.41
CA GLY A 23 -9.19 14.69 18.16
C GLY A 23 -9.97 15.78 17.45
N ILE A 24 -11.27 15.57 17.24
CA ILE A 24 -12.19 16.56 16.64
C ILE A 24 -12.18 17.87 17.45
N ALA A 25 -12.30 17.79 18.78
CA ALA A 25 -12.29 18.95 19.66
C ALA A 25 -10.99 19.77 19.53
N LEU A 26 -9.84 19.10 19.54
CA LEU A 26 -8.53 19.75 19.40
C LEU A 26 -8.34 20.35 18.00
N MET A 27 -8.68 19.59 16.93
CA MET A 27 -8.56 20.04 15.55
C MET A 27 -9.40 21.29 15.29
N HIS A 28 -10.67 21.29 15.74
CA HIS A 28 -11.56 22.43 15.55
C HIS A 28 -11.14 23.63 16.41
N ALA A 29 -10.71 23.44 17.66
CA ALA A 29 -10.18 24.51 18.49
C ALA A 29 -8.92 25.16 17.87
N LEU A 30 -8.00 24.37 17.33
CA LEU A 30 -6.82 24.88 16.61
C LEU A 30 -7.21 25.66 15.35
N ALA A 31 -8.19 25.17 14.59
CA ALA A 31 -8.71 25.86 13.41
C ALA A 31 -9.39 27.19 13.79
N ARG A 32 -10.18 27.25 14.86
CA ARG A 32 -10.79 28.49 15.41
C ARG A 32 -9.74 29.49 15.92
N ARG A 33 -8.56 29.03 16.33
CA ARG A 33 -7.41 29.90 16.64
C ARG A 33 -6.74 30.50 15.39
N GLY A 34 -7.25 30.20 14.21
CA GLY A 34 -6.73 30.68 12.91
C GLY A 34 -5.55 29.88 12.36
N LEU A 35 -5.24 28.71 12.94
CA LEU A 35 -4.20 27.83 12.43
C LEU A 35 -4.72 27.01 11.24
N LYS A 36 -3.92 26.85 10.23
CA LYS A 36 -4.17 25.87 9.15
C LYS A 36 -3.87 24.47 9.67
N VAL A 37 -4.93 23.73 10.00
CA VAL A 37 -4.81 22.38 10.58
C VAL A 37 -4.91 21.34 9.49
N GLN A 38 -3.91 20.46 9.36
CA GLN A 38 -3.98 19.26 8.53
C GLN A 38 -4.18 18.05 9.44
N SER A 39 -5.23 17.30 9.15
CA SER A 39 -5.55 16.08 9.88
C SER A 39 -5.11 14.84 9.14
N PHE A 40 -4.69 13.83 9.92
CA PHE A 40 -4.36 12.49 9.44
C PHE A 40 -5.00 11.44 10.33
N LYS A 41 -5.33 10.29 9.76
CA LYS A 41 -5.80 9.11 10.48
C LYS A 41 -4.84 7.95 10.27
N CYS A 42 -4.35 7.33 11.36
CA CYS A 42 -3.61 6.07 11.24
C CYS A 42 -4.54 4.93 10.84
N GLY A 43 -4.04 4.06 9.94
CA GLY A 43 -4.75 2.86 9.53
C GLY A 43 -5.84 3.08 8.48
N PRO A 44 -6.48 1.97 8.04
CA PRO A 44 -7.51 1.97 7.01
C PRO A 44 -8.89 2.33 7.59
N ASP A 45 -9.16 3.61 7.77
CA ASP A 45 -10.39 4.14 8.32
C ASP A 45 -11.01 5.15 7.36
N TYR A 46 -12.28 4.99 7.03
CA TYR A 46 -13.02 5.87 6.12
C TYR A 46 -13.97 6.82 6.84
N ILE A 47 -14.22 6.59 8.12
CA ILE A 47 -15.27 7.28 8.89
C ILE A 47 -14.68 8.46 9.67
N ASP A 48 -13.67 8.23 10.51
CA ASP A 48 -13.04 9.29 11.30
C ASP A 48 -12.51 10.43 10.42
N PRO A 49 -11.91 10.18 9.23
CA PRO A 49 -11.50 11.23 8.30
C PRO A 49 -12.61 12.23 7.91
N THR A 50 -13.89 11.79 7.85
CA THR A 50 -15.01 12.69 7.53
C THR A 50 -15.24 13.76 8.61
N PHE A 51 -15.12 13.37 9.87
CA PHE A 51 -15.18 14.32 11.00
C PHE A 51 -13.98 15.25 11.04
N HIS A 52 -12.78 14.71 10.76
CA HIS A 52 -11.57 15.50 10.72
C HIS A 52 -11.64 16.57 9.61
N ALA A 53 -12.16 16.21 8.44
CA ALA A 53 -12.33 17.17 7.36
C ALA A 53 -13.30 18.28 7.71
N GLN A 54 -14.42 17.98 8.37
CA GLN A 54 -15.36 19.00 8.86
C GLN A 54 -14.71 19.89 9.94
N ALA A 55 -14.00 19.31 10.90
CA ALA A 55 -13.37 20.06 11.99
C ALA A 55 -12.26 21.00 11.52
N THR A 56 -11.55 20.67 10.43
CA THR A 56 -10.40 21.44 9.94
C THR A 56 -10.68 22.26 8.69
N GLY A 57 -11.79 21.99 7.99
CA GLY A 57 -12.08 22.54 6.67
C GLY A 57 -11.14 22.06 5.56
N ARG A 58 -10.35 20.98 5.80
CA ARG A 58 -9.37 20.40 4.86
C ARG A 58 -9.58 18.89 4.73
N PRO A 59 -9.41 18.32 3.53
CA PRO A 59 -9.47 16.87 3.36
C PRO A 59 -8.49 16.17 4.30
N ALA A 60 -8.98 15.17 5.02
CA ALA A 60 -8.16 14.32 5.87
C ALA A 60 -7.52 13.21 5.06
N CYS A 61 -6.36 12.71 5.49
CA CYS A 61 -5.60 11.67 4.81
C CYS A 61 -5.34 10.48 5.73
N ASN A 62 -5.26 9.27 5.17
CA ASN A 62 -4.88 8.10 5.93
C ASN A 62 -3.37 7.88 5.89
N LEU A 63 -2.80 7.45 7.02
CA LEU A 63 -1.39 7.08 7.15
C LEU A 63 -1.30 5.64 7.64
N ASP A 64 -0.66 4.79 6.85
CA ASP A 64 -0.53 3.38 7.18
C ASP A 64 0.83 2.83 6.75
N THR A 65 1.69 2.52 7.72
CA THR A 65 3.05 2.05 7.44
C THR A 65 3.11 0.65 6.83
N TRP A 66 2.04 -0.15 6.95
CA TRP A 66 1.98 -1.44 6.27
C TRP A 66 1.53 -1.29 4.82
N MET A 67 0.46 -0.53 4.55
CA MET A 67 -0.03 -0.32 3.18
C MET A 67 0.94 0.53 2.35
N MET A 68 1.46 1.60 2.94
CA MET A 68 2.27 2.61 2.24
C MET A 68 3.78 2.40 2.36
N GLY A 69 4.23 1.61 3.35
CA GLY A 69 5.61 1.67 3.81
C GLY A 69 5.92 2.99 4.54
N ARG A 70 7.02 3.04 5.28
CA ARG A 70 7.41 4.25 6.02
C ARG A 70 7.78 5.42 5.11
N GLU A 71 8.34 5.13 3.95
CA GLU A 71 8.68 6.16 2.95
C GLU A 71 7.43 6.78 2.34
N GLY A 72 6.42 5.97 2.01
CA GLY A 72 5.13 6.45 1.51
C GLY A 72 4.40 7.32 2.54
N VAL A 73 4.41 6.90 3.82
CA VAL A 73 3.88 7.72 4.92
C VAL A 73 4.57 9.08 5.02
N ARG A 74 5.91 9.13 4.93
CA ARG A 74 6.67 10.39 4.94
C ARG A 74 6.38 11.23 3.71
N ALA A 75 6.33 10.63 2.53
CA ALA A 75 6.06 11.36 1.30
C ALA A 75 4.68 12.01 1.32
N LEU A 76 3.65 11.28 1.78
CA LEU A 76 2.31 11.82 1.93
C LEU A 76 2.27 12.93 2.98
N TRP A 77 2.93 12.72 4.13
CA TRP A 77 3.07 13.73 5.16
C TRP A 77 3.71 15.02 4.62
N ASP A 78 4.86 14.93 3.94
CA ASP A 78 5.56 16.08 3.37
C ASP A 78 4.66 16.85 2.40
N ASN A 79 3.93 16.13 1.54
CA ASN A 79 3.04 16.74 0.55
C ASN A 79 1.80 17.41 1.14
N ARG A 80 1.32 16.98 2.31
CA ARG A 80 0.07 17.49 2.90
C ARG A 80 0.30 18.45 4.06
N ALA A 81 1.43 18.36 4.74
CA ALA A 81 1.74 19.14 5.93
C ALA A 81 2.55 20.42 5.64
N HIS A 82 3.14 20.55 4.45
CA HIS A 82 4.07 21.66 4.14
C HIS A 82 3.46 23.06 4.27
N ASP A 83 2.16 23.22 4.01
CA ASP A 83 1.43 24.49 4.10
C ASP A 83 0.58 24.62 5.35
N ALA A 84 0.60 23.63 6.26
CA ALA A 84 -0.13 23.64 7.50
C ALA A 84 0.65 24.34 8.62
N ASP A 85 -0.05 24.87 9.62
CA ASP A 85 0.54 25.42 10.85
C ASP A 85 0.55 24.38 11.97
N ALA A 86 -0.43 23.46 11.94
CA ALA A 86 -0.52 22.33 12.86
C ALA A 86 -0.96 21.06 12.14
N CYS A 87 -0.38 19.92 12.54
CA CYS A 87 -0.77 18.60 12.08
C CYS A 87 -1.21 17.73 13.26
N VAL A 88 -2.39 17.15 13.14
CA VAL A 88 -2.92 16.20 14.13
C VAL A 88 -3.15 14.84 13.47
N CYS A 89 -2.43 13.84 13.95
CA CYS A 89 -2.57 12.46 13.48
C CYS A 89 -3.36 11.66 14.52
N GLU A 90 -4.57 11.23 14.21
CA GLU A 90 -5.32 10.35 15.12
C GLU A 90 -4.91 8.89 14.91
N GLY A 91 -4.53 8.24 16.01
CA GLY A 91 -4.15 6.83 16.04
C GLY A 91 -5.32 5.88 15.84
N VAL A 92 -5.01 4.65 15.41
CA VAL A 92 -5.94 3.52 15.32
C VAL A 92 -5.77 2.61 16.53
N MET A 93 -6.86 2.02 17.02
CA MET A 93 -6.85 1.07 18.16
C MET A 93 -6.07 1.61 19.37
N GLY A 94 -5.28 0.78 20.06
CA GLY A 94 -4.32 1.19 21.06
C GLY A 94 -2.98 1.63 20.45
N LEU A 95 -2.21 2.43 21.20
CA LEU A 95 -0.92 2.97 20.74
C LEU A 95 0.03 1.90 20.19
N PHE A 96 0.02 0.71 20.80
CA PHE A 96 0.94 -0.39 20.46
C PHE A 96 0.25 -1.53 19.72
N ASP A 97 -1.04 -1.39 19.42
CA ASP A 97 -1.77 -2.39 18.64
C ASP A 97 -1.34 -2.29 17.18
N SER A 98 -1.13 -3.43 16.58
CA SER A 98 -0.73 -3.59 15.19
C SER A 98 -1.33 -4.87 14.60
N ARG A 99 -1.07 -5.12 13.33
CA ARG A 99 -1.54 -6.33 12.64
C ARG A 99 -1.05 -7.63 13.28
N ASP A 100 0.20 -7.63 13.74
CA ASP A 100 0.88 -8.80 14.31
C ASP A 100 1.68 -8.34 15.52
N PRO A 101 1.64 -9.04 16.66
CA PRO A 101 2.39 -8.70 17.87
C PRO A 101 3.91 -8.57 17.65
N GLY A 102 4.47 -9.23 16.64
CA GLY A 102 5.88 -9.16 16.27
C GLY A 102 6.22 -8.09 15.22
N ASP A 103 5.22 -7.50 14.57
CA ASP A 103 5.39 -6.50 13.50
C ASP A 103 4.61 -5.21 13.83
N PRO A 104 5.29 -4.11 14.17
CA PRO A 104 4.63 -2.84 14.50
C PRO A 104 3.99 -2.14 13.30
N ALA A 105 4.20 -2.62 12.07
CA ALA A 105 3.71 -1.98 10.85
C ALA A 105 2.18 -1.89 10.83
N GLY A 106 1.67 -0.75 10.38
CA GLY A 106 0.24 -0.40 10.39
C GLY A 106 -0.27 0.12 11.74
N GLY A 107 0.54 0.08 12.80
CA GLY A 107 0.17 0.57 14.13
C GLY A 107 0.47 2.06 14.35
N THR A 108 -0.22 2.64 15.33
CA THR A 108 -0.08 4.07 15.70
C THR A 108 1.35 4.45 16.08
N ALA A 109 2.02 3.62 16.90
CA ALA A 109 3.40 3.89 17.32
C ALA A 109 4.38 3.88 16.14
N ASP A 110 4.17 3.01 15.16
CA ASP A 110 5.04 2.95 13.99
C ASP A 110 4.85 4.17 13.06
N CYS A 111 3.62 4.66 12.90
CA CYS A 111 3.33 5.91 12.20
C CYS A 111 4.01 7.10 12.90
N ALA A 112 3.82 7.25 14.21
CA ALA A 112 4.44 8.33 14.98
C ALA A 112 5.97 8.31 14.89
N ARG A 113 6.58 7.11 14.98
CA ARG A 113 8.03 6.92 14.81
C ARG A 113 8.49 7.25 13.38
N ALA A 114 7.74 6.81 12.37
CA ALA A 114 8.08 7.09 10.97
C ALA A 114 8.11 8.58 10.68
N LEU A 115 7.22 9.35 11.29
CA LEU A 115 7.13 10.81 11.14
C LEU A 115 8.05 11.58 12.09
N GLY A 116 8.56 10.95 13.15
CA GLY A 116 9.35 11.62 14.19
C GLY A 116 8.53 12.62 15.02
N ILE A 117 7.22 12.41 15.15
CA ILE A 117 6.33 13.28 15.91
C ILE A 117 6.00 12.72 17.30
N PRO A 118 5.82 13.56 18.33
CA PRO A 118 5.48 13.10 19.65
C PRO A 118 4.03 12.60 19.72
N VAL A 119 3.76 11.76 20.72
CA VAL A 119 2.43 11.24 21.05
C VAL A 119 1.83 11.97 22.22
N VAL A 120 0.56 12.30 22.12
CA VAL A 120 -0.32 12.71 23.24
C VAL A 120 -1.28 11.55 23.53
N LEU A 121 -1.23 11.01 24.75
CA LEU A 121 -2.02 9.83 25.12
C LEU A 121 -3.35 10.26 25.75
N VAL A 122 -4.47 9.89 25.14
CA VAL A 122 -5.81 10.02 25.69
C VAL A 122 -6.18 8.75 26.44
N PHE A 123 -6.61 8.85 27.68
CA PHE A 123 -7.08 7.70 28.45
C PHE A 123 -8.38 8.01 29.19
N ASN A 124 -9.22 7.00 29.36
CA ASN A 124 -10.46 7.12 30.12
C ASN A 124 -10.17 7.07 31.61
N ALA A 125 -10.33 8.20 32.28
CA ALA A 125 -10.06 8.35 33.72
C ALA A 125 -11.19 7.88 34.60
N ARG A 126 -12.31 7.40 34.06
CA ARG A 126 -13.46 6.96 34.88
C ARG A 126 -13.04 5.82 35.83
N GLY A 127 -13.20 6.08 37.13
CA GLY A 127 -12.87 5.12 38.19
C GLY A 127 -11.36 4.98 38.45
N MET A 128 -10.53 5.88 37.88
CA MET A 128 -9.09 5.93 38.16
C MET A 128 -8.74 7.12 39.07
N ALA A 129 -7.70 6.96 39.86
CA ALA A 129 -7.07 8.02 40.66
C ALA A 129 -5.54 7.91 40.49
N CYS A 130 -4.78 7.63 41.55
CA CYS A 130 -3.32 7.44 41.44
C CYS A 130 -2.89 6.30 40.53
N SER A 131 -3.72 5.28 40.26
CA SER A 131 -3.44 4.19 39.31
C SER A 131 -3.22 4.69 37.89
N ALA A 132 -3.67 5.91 37.54
CA ALA A 132 -3.37 6.53 36.26
C ALA A 132 -1.85 6.71 36.04
N ALA A 133 -1.09 6.95 37.10
CA ALA A 133 0.37 7.06 37.02
C ALA A 133 1.02 5.74 36.57
N ALA A 134 0.56 4.60 37.09
CA ALA A 134 1.08 3.29 36.68
C ALA A 134 0.77 3.00 35.18
N LEU A 135 -0.44 3.36 34.71
CA LEU A 135 -0.81 3.27 33.31
C LEU A 135 0.14 4.10 32.43
N VAL A 136 0.28 5.38 32.74
CA VAL A 136 1.11 6.32 31.96
C VAL A 136 2.59 5.93 32.01
N ALA A 137 3.09 5.46 33.17
CA ALA A 137 4.46 4.97 33.31
C ALA A 137 4.76 3.78 32.39
N GLY A 138 3.84 2.80 32.31
CA GLY A 138 3.94 1.66 31.42
C GLY A 138 3.98 2.08 29.95
N PHE A 139 3.08 2.96 29.54
CA PHE A 139 3.05 3.49 28.18
C PHE A 139 4.30 4.29 27.82
N ARG A 140 4.78 5.16 28.73
CA ARG A 140 6.03 5.92 28.53
C ARG A 140 7.23 4.99 28.36
N LEU A 141 7.34 3.98 29.21
CA LEU A 141 8.45 3.03 29.15
C LEU A 141 8.47 2.26 27.82
N HIS A 142 7.31 1.75 27.39
CA HIS A 142 7.21 0.99 26.17
C HIS A 142 7.38 1.88 24.92
N ALA A 143 6.80 3.08 24.90
CA ALA A 143 6.99 4.05 23.82
C ALA A 143 8.46 4.42 23.64
N SER A 144 9.19 4.68 24.76
CA SER A 144 10.61 4.98 24.72
C SER A 144 11.45 3.84 24.10
N ARG A 145 11.12 2.57 24.38
CA ARG A 145 11.78 1.40 23.77
C ARG A 145 11.57 1.33 22.26
N LEU A 146 10.43 1.85 21.76
CA LEU A 146 10.12 1.91 20.34
C LEU A 146 10.62 3.20 19.67
N GLY A 147 11.32 4.08 20.39
CA GLY A 147 11.78 5.38 19.88
C GLY A 147 10.65 6.39 19.67
N VAL A 148 9.55 6.27 20.43
CA VAL A 148 8.39 7.18 20.39
C VAL A 148 8.39 8.02 21.67
N GLN A 149 8.26 9.35 21.51
CA GLN A 149 8.18 10.28 22.63
C GLN A 149 6.73 10.46 23.07
N LEU A 150 6.45 10.30 24.36
CA LEU A 150 5.17 10.66 24.97
C LEU A 150 5.26 12.10 25.52
N ALA A 151 4.66 13.09 24.83
CA ALA A 151 4.76 14.50 25.19
C ALA A 151 3.88 14.90 26.35
N GLY A 152 2.72 14.26 26.48
CA GLY A 152 1.75 14.55 27.54
C GLY A 152 0.55 13.61 27.47
N VAL A 153 -0.38 13.80 28.39
CA VAL A 153 -1.60 13.01 28.47
C VAL A 153 -2.85 13.87 28.61
N ILE A 154 -3.97 13.38 28.09
CA ILE A 154 -5.30 13.98 28.26
C ILE A 154 -6.18 12.92 28.94
N ALA A 155 -6.74 13.29 30.11
CA ALA A 155 -7.69 12.44 30.81
C ALA A 155 -9.11 12.71 30.29
N ASN A 156 -9.79 11.69 29.80
CA ASN A 156 -11.19 11.76 29.38
C ASN A 156 -12.13 11.21 30.46
N ASN A 157 -13.39 11.64 30.45
CA ASN A 157 -14.42 11.24 31.42
C ASN A 157 -14.06 11.59 32.87
N VAL A 158 -13.44 12.73 33.06
CA VAL A 158 -13.10 13.27 34.44
C VAL A 158 -14.35 13.69 35.14
N GLY A 159 -14.52 13.25 36.39
CA GLY A 159 -15.76 13.48 37.16
C GLY A 159 -15.86 14.85 37.84
N SER A 160 -14.75 15.52 38.11
CA SER A 160 -14.72 16.84 38.84
C SER A 160 -13.35 17.50 38.75
N PRO A 161 -13.24 18.82 39.05
CA PRO A 161 -11.95 19.49 39.14
C PRO A 161 -11.01 18.87 40.20
N ARG A 162 -11.55 18.39 41.32
CA ARG A 162 -10.78 17.64 42.33
C ARG A 162 -10.20 16.35 41.78
N HIS A 163 -10.95 15.64 40.92
CA HIS A 163 -10.47 14.42 40.27
C HIS A 163 -9.32 14.75 39.31
N ALA A 164 -9.44 15.83 38.51
CA ALA A 164 -8.36 16.31 37.65
C ALA A 164 -7.09 16.61 38.44
N ASP A 165 -7.23 17.30 39.64
CA ASP A 165 -6.09 17.61 40.47
C ASP A 165 -5.41 16.36 41.08
N ILE A 166 -6.17 15.33 41.44
CA ILE A 166 -5.61 14.03 41.88
C ILE A 166 -4.79 13.38 40.76
N LEU A 167 -5.32 13.34 39.54
CA LEU A 167 -4.62 12.79 38.39
C LEU A 167 -3.34 13.55 38.09
N ARG A 168 -3.39 14.88 38.09
CA ARG A 168 -2.24 15.74 37.84
C ARG A 168 -1.13 15.49 38.86
N ARG A 169 -1.45 15.50 40.17
CA ARG A 169 -0.48 15.25 41.24
C ARG A 169 0.10 13.86 41.22
N ALA A 170 -0.69 12.83 40.83
CA ALA A 170 -0.22 11.48 40.69
C ALA A 170 0.84 11.36 39.56
N LEU A 171 0.67 12.07 38.46
CA LEU A 171 1.64 12.11 37.37
C LEU A 171 2.90 12.90 37.75
N GLU A 172 2.73 14.04 38.42
CA GLU A 172 3.84 14.90 38.86
C GLU A 172 4.75 14.18 39.87
N SER A 173 4.15 13.46 40.86
CA SER A 173 4.90 12.72 41.87
C SER A 173 5.83 11.65 41.29
N GLU A 174 5.46 11.06 40.17
CA GLU A 174 6.21 10.02 39.43
C GLU A 174 7.07 10.62 38.29
N ARG A 175 7.12 11.93 38.14
CA ARG A 175 7.82 12.65 37.06
C ARG A 175 7.43 12.12 35.67
N LEU A 176 6.16 11.89 35.47
CA LEU A 176 5.57 11.41 34.23
C LEU A 176 5.23 12.59 33.29
N PRO A 177 4.92 12.29 32.01
CA PRO A 177 4.43 13.32 31.10
C PRO A 177 3.26 14.11 31.70
N PRO A 178 3.18 15.42 31.44
CA PRO A 178 2.21 16.29 32.10
C PRO A 178 0.76 15.96 31.69
N LEU A 179 -0.18 16.17 32.63
CA LEU A 179 -1.59 16.22 32.30
C LEU A 179 -1.85 17.51 31.53
N LEU A 180 -2.10 17.41 30.23
CA LEU A 180 -2.39 18.52 29.32
C LEU A 180 -3.85 18.94 29.37
N GLY A 181 -4.74 18.01 29.70
CA GLY A 181 -6.17 18.29 29.77
C GLY A 181 -6.95 17.26 30.56
N ALA A 182 -8.12 17.69 31.02
CA ALA A 182 -9.07 16.87 31.80
C ALA A 182 -10.49 17.11 31.25
N LEU A 183 -10.90 16.32 30.28
CA LEU A 183 -12.20 16.45 29.61
C LEU A 183 -13.31 15.88 30.51
N PRO A 184 -14.37 16.65 30.80
CA PRO A 184 -15.49 16.16 31.58
C PRO A 184 -16.32 15.12 30.79
N ARG A 185 -17.03 14.27 31.52
CA ARG A 185 -18.01 13.37 30.90
C ARG A 185 -19.20 14.17 30.38
N ASN A 186 -19.55 13.96 29.10
CA ASN A 186 -20.75 14.53 28.51
C ASN A 186 -21.30 13.62 27.42
N GLU A 187 -22.51 13.14 27.60
CA GLU A 187 -23.17 12.22 26.63
C GLU A 187 -23.55 12.95 25.33
N ALA A 188 -23.69 14.28 25.32
CA ALA A 188 -23.98 15.06 24.12
C ALA A 188 -22.84 15.07 23.09
N TRP A 189 -21.63 14.66 23.49
CA TRP A 189 -20.47 14.57 22.60
C TRP A 189 -20.27 13.17 22.03
N ARG A 190 -21.15 12.24 22.39
CA ARG A 190 -21.05 10.86 21.91
C ARG A 190 -21.44 10.79 20.44
N ILE A 191 -20.54 10.30 19.62
CA ILE A 191 -20.79 10.03 18.21
C ILE A 191 -21.58 8.72 18.11
N PRO A 192 -22.70 8.68 17.36
CA PRO A 192 -23.47 7.45 17.18
C PRO A 192 -22.66 6.37 16.45
N GLU A 193 -22.89 5.12 16.80
CA GLU A 193 -22.19 3.95 16.25
C GLU A 193 -23.12 3.03 15.47
N ARG A 194 -22.59 2.40 14.42
CA ARG A 194 -23.16 1.30 13.64
C ARG A 194 -22.36 0.01 13.80
N GLN A 195 -22.69 -1.01 13.01
CA GLN A 195 -22.01 -2.31 13.03
C GLN A 195 -20.53 -2.21 12.62
N LEU A 196 -20.18 -1.29 11.73
CA LEU A 196 -18.84 -1.09 11.21
C LEU A 196 -18.06 0.06 11.88
N GLY A 197 -18.56 0.63 12.98
CA GLY A 197 -17.95 1.74 13.69
C GLY A 197 -18.88 2.94 13.86
N LEU A 198 -18.33 4.16 13.87
CA LEU A 198 -19.09 5.39 13.96
C LEU A 198 -19.95 5.61 12.70
N LEU A 199 -21.01 6.43 12.80
CA LEU A 199 -21.70 6.93 11.62
C LEU A 199 -20.79 7.97 10.93
N PRO A 200 -20.76 8.06 9.58
CA PRO A 200 -20.12 9.16 8.88
C PRO A 200 -20.68 10.51 9.36
N SER A 201 -19.86 11.57 9.32
CA SER A 201 -20.19 12.88 9.90
C SER A 201 -21.50 13.47 9.37
N GLU A 202 -21.78 13.32 8.07
CA GLU A 202 -23.02 13.79 7.46
C GLU A 202 -24.26 13.08 8.00
N GLU A 203 -24.19 11.77 8.25
CA GLU A 203 -25.28 10.98 8.80
C GLU A 203 -25.39 11.11 10.33
N ALA A 204 -24.30 11.37 11.02
CA ALA A 204 -24.28 11.61 12.47
C ALA A 204 -24.96 12.90 12.87
N GLY A 205 -25.36 13.74 11.90
CA GLY A 205 -25.98 15.05 12.15
C GLY A 205 -24.98 16.04 12.76
N THR A 206 -23.71 15.91 12.42
CA THR A 206 -22.65 16.84 12.88
C THR A 206 -22.93 18.24 12.38
N THR A 207 -23.18 19.15 13.29
CA THR A 207 -23.44 20.57 13.00
C THR A 207 -22.25 21.42 13.41
N GLU A 208 -22.13 22.60 12.82
CA GLU A 208 -21.11 23.59 13.24
C GLU A 208 -21.24 23.89 14.74
N ALA A 209 -22.45 24.03 15.24
CA ALA A 209 -22.70 24.24 16.67
C ALA A 209 -22.18 23.10 17.57
N TRP A 210 -22.22 21.85 17.08
CA TRP A 210 -21.67 20.72 17.81
C TRP A 210 -20.13 20.75 17.80
N LEU A 211 -19.51 21.10 16.67
CA LEU A 211 -18.06 21.28 16.55
C LEU A 211 -17.59 22.42 17.45
N ASP A 212 -18.31 23.56 17.45
CA ASP A 212 -18.02 24.70 18.32
C ASP A 212 -18.08 24.34 19.82
N ALA A 213 -19.10 23.60 20.24
CA ALA A 213 -19.22 23.12 21.59
C ALA A 213 -18.04 22.19 21.99
N LEU A 214 -17.56 21.36 21.10
CA LEU A 214 -16.37 20.53 21.33
C LEU A 214 -15.09 21.38 21.43
N ALA A 215 -14.95 22.40 20.59
CA ALA A 215 -13.82 23.32 20.63
C ALA A 215 -13.81 24.15 21.94
N ASP A 216 -14.96 24.63 22.40
CA ASP A 216 -15.08 25.34 23.66
C ASP A 216 -14.64 24.47 24.86
N VAL A 217 -14.95 23.17 24.79
CA VAL A 217 -14.48 22.23 25.82
C VAL A 217 -12.98 22.02 25.71
N ALA A 218 -12.41 21.87 24.50
CA ALA A 218 -10.96 21.80 24.37
C ALA A 218 -10.26 23.04 24.93
N GLU A 219 -10.76 24.24 24.61
CA GLU A 219 -10.20 25.51 25.10
C GLU A 219 -10.29 25.66 26.63
N SER A 220 -11.39 25.22 27.24
CA SER A 220 -11.59 25.34 28.69
C SER A 220 -10.94 24.23 29.51
N SER A 221 -10.71 23.06 28.92
CA SER A 221 -10.28 21.84 29.64
C SER A 221 -8.88 21.35 29.26
N VAL A 222 -8.26 21.91 28.21
CA VAL A 222 -6.91 21.54 27.74
C VAL A 222 -6.01 22.76 27.75
N HIS A 223 -4.81 22.63 28.27
CA HIS A 223 -3.78 23.68 28.22
C HIS A 223 -3.21 23.79 26.80
N MET A 224 -3.98 24.39 25.87
CA MET A 224 -3.69 24.42 24.43
C MET A 224 -2.30 25.00 24.12
N ASP A 225 -1.87 26.06 24.78
CA ASP A 225 -0.57 26.67 24.53
C ASP A 225 0.57 25.78 25.00
N ARG A 226 0.38 25.01 26.08
CA ARG A 226 1.34 24.02 26.54
C ARG A 226 1.39 22.80 25.60
N LEU A 227 0.24 22.38 25.09
CA LEU A 227 0.17 21.34 24.05
C LEU A 227 1.01 21.76 22.84
N LEU A 228 0.79 22.96 22.30
CA LEU A 228 1.54 23.48 21.17
C LEU A 228 3.04 23.57 21.47
N SER A 229 3.45 24.09 22.63
CA SER A 229 4.87 24.21 23.01
C SER A 229 5.59 22.85 23.11
N LEU A 230 4.89 21.79 23.53
CA LEU A 230 5.44 20.43 23.64
C LEU A 230 5.42 19.64 22.32
N THR A 231 4.77 20.17 21.29
CA THR A 231 4.59 19.52 19.99
C THR A 231 5.16 20.35 18.84
N GLU A 232 6.06 21.30 19.15
CA GLU A 232 6.83 21.99 18.12
C GLU A 232 7.64 20.99 17.28
N ALA A 233 7.59 21.14 15.97
CA ALA A 233 8.23 20.24 15.03
C ALA A 233 8.83 21.03 13.86
N ARG A 234 9.67 20.35 13.08
CA ARG A 234 10.16 20.92 11.83
C ARG A 234 9.06 20.83 10.76
N ARG A 235 8.75 21.99 10.14
CA ARG A 235 7.83 22.03 8.99
C ARG A 235 8.45 21.22 7.83
N PRO A 236 7.71 20.28 7.21
CA PRO A 236 8.20 19.57 6.03
C PRO A 236 8.30 20.51 4.84
N GLU A 237 9.20 20.15 3.92
CA GLU A 237 9.38 20.89 2.68
C GLU A 237 8.43 20.35 1.60
N ALA A 238 7.85 21.24 0.81
CA ALA A 238 7.01 20.86 -0.31
C ALA A 238 7.81 20.02 -1.31
N ARG A 239 7.30 18.86 -1.69
CA ARG A 239 7.82 18.09 -2.83
C ARG A 239 7.06 18.52 -4.08
N ALA A 240 7.80 18.89 -5.13
CA ALA A 240 7.18 19.23 -6.40
C ALA A 240 6.54 18.00 -7.04
N VAL A 241 5.22 18.01 -7.16
CA VAL A 241 4.46 17.05 -7.95
C VAL A 241 4.32 17.64 -9.34
N LEU A 242 4.98 17.03 -10.33
CA LEU A 242 4.85 17.47 -11.72
C LEU A 242 3.55 16.88 -12.31
N PRO A 243 2.63 17.72 -12.81
CA PRO A 243 1.44 17.22 -13.49
C PRO A 243 1.84 16.44 -14.75
N PRO A 244 1.09 15.39 -15.11
CA PRO A 244 1.32 14.65 -16.35
C PRO A 244 1.21 15.59 -17.56
N ARG A 245 2.20 15.57 -18.46
CA ARG A 245 2.22 16.40 -19.66
C ARG A 245 1.61 15.64 -20.85
N GLY A 246 0.67 16.25 -21.54
CA GLY A 246 0.28 15.85 -22.90
C GLY A 246 -0.71 14.67 -23.02
N ILE A 247 -1.35 14.25 -21.94
CA ILE A 247 -2.38 13.18 -21.99
C ILE A 247 -3.76 13.83 -22.13
N ARG A 248 -4.58 13.37 -23.09
CA ARG A 248 -6.00 13.72 -23.12
C ARG A 248 -6.65 13.16 -21.85
N PRO A 249 -7.31 14.00 -21.03
CA PRO A 249 -7.94 13.50 -19.81
C PRO A 249 -9.03 12.48 -20.15
N ARG A 250 -8.96 11.30 -19.53
CA ARG A 250 -10.05 10.31 -19.54
C ARG A 250 -11.00 10.66 -18.40
N ARG A 251 -12.28 10.35 -18.58
CA ARG A 251 -13.34 10.72 -17.64
C ARG A 251 -13.83 9.49 -16.88
N MET A 252 -13.82 9.55 -15.56
CA MET A 252 -14.29 8.47 -14.70
C MET A 252 -15.45 8.93 -13.83
N GLY A 253 -16.60 8.27 -13.98
CA GLY A 253 -17.70 8.43 -13.04
C GLY A 253 -17.35 7.77 -11.71
N ILE A 254 -17.40 8.53 -10.61
CA ILE A 254 -17.13 8.01 -9.25
C ILE A 254 -18.42 8.10 -8.42
N ALA A 255 -18.90 6.95 -7.91
CA ALA A 255 -20.09 6.90 -7.07
C ALA A 255 -19.80 7.55 -5.72
N LYS A 256 -20.45 8.68 -5.41
CA LYS A 256 -20.25 9.41 -4.14
C LYS A 256 -21.59 9.86 -3.56
N ASP A 257 -22.04 9.12 -2.56
CA ASP A 257 -23.19 9.46 -1.72
C ASP A 257 -23.13 8.70 -0.40
N ARG A 258 -24.21 8.73 0.37
CA ARG A 258 -24.30 8.04 1.68
C ARG A 258 -24.19 6.51 1.57
N ALA A 259 -24.49 5.91 0.42
CA ALA A 259 -24.33 4.47 0.19
C ALA A 259 -22.91 4.10 -0.26
N PHE A 260 -22.18 5.03 -0.88
CA PHE A 260 -20.85 4.85 -1.45
C PHE A 260 -19.92 5.97 -1.00
N CYS A 261 -19.32 5.81 0.18
CA CYS A 261 -18.52 6.86 0.84
C CYS A 261 -17.11 6.39 1.27
N PHE A 262 -16.71 5.15 0.96
CA PHE A 262 -15.40 4.62 1.36
C PHE A 262 -14.38 4.78 0.25
N TYR A 263 -13.65 5.88 0.30
CA TYR A 263 -12.58 6.24 -0.63
C TYR A 263 -11.38 6.78 0.13
N TYR A 264 -10.19 6.43 -0.32
CA TYR A 264 -8.97 7.13 0.10
C TYR A 264 -8.77 8.37 -0.78
N GLU A 265 -8.60 9.53 -0.17
CA GLU A 265 -8.28 10.79 -0.87
C GLU A 265 -7.06 10.63 -1.78
N GLU A 266 -6.07 9.83 -1.34
CA GLU A 266 -4.85 9.55 -2.09
C GLU A 266 -5.11 8.72 -3.35
N ASN A 267 -6.10 7.82 -3.32
CA ASN A 267 -6.50 7.05 -4.50
C ASN A 267 -7.10 7.96 -5.57
N GLU A 268 -7.96 8.89 -5.18
CA GLU A 268 -8.53 9.87 -6.11
C GLU A 268 -7.44 10.75 -6.72
N ARG A 269 -6.49 11.22 -5.90
CA ARG A 269 -5.32 11.98 -6.37
C ARG A 269 -4.43 11.17 -7.31
N ALA A 270 -4.22 9.89 -6.99
CA ALA A 270 -3.45 8.99 -7.84
C ALA A 270 -4.12 8.78 -9.21
N LEU A 271 -5.44 8.71 -9.27
CA LEU A 271 -6.19 8.68 -10.52
C LEU A 271 -6.08 10.00 -11.27
N ALA A 272 -6.24 11.14 -10.60
CA ALA A 272 -6.10 12.46 -11.20
C ALA A 272 -4.66 12.68 -11.75
N ALA A 273 -3.63 12.24 -11.01
CA ALA A 273 -2.24 12.29 -11.46
C ALA A 273 -1.97 11.42 -12.69
N ARG A 274 -2.81 10.41 -12.95
CA ARG A 274 -2.78 9.57 -14.16
C ARG A 274 -3.62 10.11 -15.31
N GLY A 275 -4.17 11.32 -15.19
CA GLY A 275 -4.95 11.98 -16.21
C GLY A 275 -6.44 11.63 -16.20
N TRP A 276 -6.96 11.07 -15.11
CA TRP A 276 -8.39 10.88 -14.95
C TRP A 276 -9.07 12.16 -14.42
N GLU A 277 -10.11 12.61 -15.10
CA GLU A 277 -11.08 13.58 -14.59
C GLU A 277 -12.16 12.79 -13.82
N LEU A 278 -12.26 12.99 -12.50
CA LEU A 278 -13.23 12.29 -11.66
C LEU A 278 -14.53 13.09 -11.62
N LEU A 279 -15.62 12.45 -12.03
CA LEU A 279 -16.96 13.02 -12.09
C LEU A 279 -17.85 12.32 -11.05
N PRO A 280 -18.12 12.96 -9.91
CA PRO A 280 -18.99 12.37 -8.90
C PRO A 280 -20.43 12.24 -9.41
N PHE A 281 -21.09 11.16 -9.01
CA PHE A 281 -22.52 10.94 -9.20
C PHE A 281 -23.09 10.16 -7.99
N SER A 282 -24.39 10.31 -7.76
CA SER A 282 -25.09 9.65 -6.67
C SER A 282 -25.97 8.49 -7.17
N PRO A 283 -25.60 7.23 -6.89
CA PRO A 283 -26.52 6.11 -7.14
C PRO A 283 -27.86 6.20 -6.41
N LEU A 284 -27.95 6.94 -5.32
CA LEU A 284 -29.18 7.16 -4.57
C LEU A 284 -30.10 8.20 -5.23
N GLU A 285 -29.55 9.28 -5.79
CA GLU A 285 -30.30 10.49 -6.16
C GLU A 285 -30.34 10.74 -7.67
N ASP A 286 -29.23 10.45 -8.39
CA ASP A 286 -29.15 10.66 -9.82
C ASP A 286 -29.89 9.58 -10.62
N THR A 287 -30.44 9.93 -11.76
CA THR A 287 -31.14 8.97 -12.65
C THR A 287 -30.34 8.59 -13.88
N ALA A 288 -29.16 9.18 -14.09
CA ALA A 288 -28.28 8.93 -15.22
C ALA A 288 -26.81 9.07 -14.80
N LEU A 289 -25.95 8.41 -15.53
CA LEU A 289 -24.49 8.55 -15.37
C LEU A 289 -24.00 9.89 -15.93
N PRO A 290 -22.88 10.45 -15.43
CA PRO A 290 -22.25 11.63 -16.03
C PRO A 290 -21.96 11.39 -17.52
N PRO A 291 -22.21 12.38 -18.40
CA PRO A 291 -22.03 12.19 -19.82
C PRO A 291 -20.57 12.05 -20.24
N GLY A 292 -20.33 11.16 -21.21
CA GLY A 292 -19.01 11.01 -21.84
C GLY A 292 -17.93 10.45 -20.92
N ILE A 293 -18.29 9.58 -19.99
CA ILE A 293 -17.34 8.85 -19.15
C ILE A 293 -16.75 7.65 -19.88
N ASP A 294 -15.50 7.35 -19.61
CA ASP A 294 -14.75 6.21 -20.13
C ASP A 294 -14.76 5.02 -19.17
N ALA A 295 -14.93 5.30 -17.86
CA ALA A 295 -14.92 4.28 -16.81
C ALA A 295 -15.82 4.65 -15.64
N LEU A 296 -16.17 3.66 -14.80
CA LEU A 296 -16.87 3.82 -13.52
C LEU A 296 -16.01 3.28 -12.38
N TYR A 297 -15.99 4.02 -11.26
CA TYR A 297 -15.46 3.57 -9.98
C TYR A 297 -16.58 3.58 -8.94
N LEU A 298 -16.94 2.39 -8.45
CA LEU A 298 -17.93 2.17 -7.41
C LEU A 298 -17.18 1.73 -6.15
N GLY A 299 -16.95 2.65 -5.22
CA GLY A 299 -16.23 2.35 -3.96
C GLY A 299 -17.06 1.58 -2.95
N GLY A 300 -16.51 1.43 -1.76
CA GLY A 300 -17.21 0.84 -0.64
C GLY A 300 -18.20 1.79 0.03
N GLY A 301 -18.91 1.26 1.03
CA GLY A 301 -19.90 1.99 1.80
C GLY A 301 -20.93 1.07 2.45
N TYR A 302 -22.17 1.53 2.49
CA TYR A 302 -23.27 0.87 3.19
C TYR A 302 -24.48 0.58 2.25
N PRO A 303 -24.32 -0.15 1.15
CA PRO A 303 -25.42 -0.41 0.23
C PRO A 303 -26.56 -1.20 0.90
N GLU A 304 -26.28 -2.00 1.91
CA GLU A 304 -27.28 -2.75 2.68
C GLU A 304 -28.22 -1.84 3.50
N VAL A 305 -27.71 -0.70 3.96
CA VAL A 305 -28.50 0.29 4.71
C VAL A 305 -29.47 1.03 3.80
N PHE A 306 -29.05 1.27 2.56
CA PHE A 306 -29.79 2.00 1.52
C PHE A 306 -30.34 1.07 0.43
N ALA A 307 -30.47 -0.23 0.74
CA ALA A 307 -30.86 -1.23 -0.26
C ALA A 307 -32.24 -0.96 -0.90
N ARG A 308 -33.19 -0.40 -0.13
CA ARG A 308 -34.51 -0.01 -0.64
C ARG A 308 -34.40 1.14 -1.65
N GLU A 309 -33.66 2.19 -1.32
CA GLU A 309 -33.45 3.38 -2.15
C GLU A 309 -32.70 3.02 -3.42
N LEU A 310 -31.60 2.28 -3.30
CA LEU A 310 -30.82 1.78 -4.44
C LEU A 310 -31.65 0.89 -5.36
N SER A 311 -32.44 -0.01 -4.78
CA SER A 311 -33.37 -0.86 -5.54
C SER A 311 -34.48 -0.07 -6.21
N GLY A 312 -34.97 1.01 -5.59
CA GLY A 312 -35.98 1.89 -6.11
C GLY A 312 -35.49 2.72 -7.30
N ASN A 313 -34.20 3.04 -7.38
CA ASN A 313 -33.63 3.81 -8.49
C ASN A 313 -33.32 2.91 -9.70
N ALA A 314 -34.40 2.46 -10.38
CA ALA A 314 -34.29 1.57 -11.53
C ALA A 314 -33.54 2.21 -12.71
N ALA A 315 -33.68 3.53 -12.90
CA ALA A 315 -32.99 4.25 -13.97
C ALA A 315 -31.46 4.19 -13.83
N MET A 316 -30.95 4.47 -12.67
CA MET A 316 -29.51 4.41 -12.40
C MET A 316 -28.96 2.97 -12.52
N ARG A 317 -29.68 1.97 -11.98
CA ARG A 317 -29.27 0.57 -12.12
C ARG A 317 -29.19 0.12 -13.57
N GLU A 318 -30.15 0.55 -14.40
CA GLU A 318 -30.18 0.27 -15.83
C GLU A 318 -29.06 1.02 -16.57
N ALA A 319 -28.79 2.29 -16.20
CA ALA A 319 -27.69 3.05 -16.78
C ALA A 319 -26.33 2.40 -16.55
N ILE A 320 -26.06 1.88 -15.33
CA ILE A 320 -24.83 1.16 -15.00
C ILE A 320 -24.77 -0.17 -15.77
N ARG A 321 -25.87 -0.91 -15.87
CA ARG A 321 -25.93 -2.16 -16.65
C ARG A 321 -25.63 -1.92 -18.11
N SER A 322 -26.33 -0.96 -18.71
CA SER A 322 -26.15 -0.59 -20.12
C SER A 322 -24.71 -0.12 -20.39
N PHE A 323 -24.09 0.62 -19.47
CA PHE A 323 -22.70 1.04 -19.59
C PHE A 323 -21.75 -0.16 -19.62
N ALA A 324 -21.96 -1.17 -18.75
CA ALA A 324 -21.20 -2.40 -18.75
C ALA A 324 -21.37 -3.21 -20.05
N GLU A 325 -22.62 -3.35 -20.52
CA GLU A 325 -22.97 -4.08 -21.76
C GLU A 325 -22.38 -3.42 -23.02
N GLN A 326 -22.24 -2.10 -23.01
CA GLN A 326 -21.60 -1.33 -24.08
C GLN A 326 -20.07 -1.39 -24.04
N GLY A 327 -19.48 -2.11 -23.08
CA GLY A 327 -18.04 -2.28 -22.94
C GLY A 327 -17.34 -1.22 -22.09
N GLY A 328 -18.10 -0.38 -21.37
CA GLY A 328 -17.55 0.60 -20.44
C GLY A 328 -16.82 -0.07 -19.28
N GLU A 329 -15.63 0.40 -18.92
CA GLU A 329 -14.83 -0.15 -17.82
C GLU A 329 -15.49 0.12 -16.47
N ILE A 330 -15.64 -0.91 -15.62
CA ILE A 330 -16.15 -0.78 -14.26
C ILE A 330 -15.14 -1.40 -13.27
N TYR A 331 -14.76 -0.60 -12.28
CA TYR A 331 -14.05 -1.07 -11.12
C TYR A 331 -14.90 -0.88 -9.85
N ALA A 332 -15.02 -1.93 -9.03
CA ALA A 332 -15.87 -1.90 -7.84
C ALA A 332 -15.19 -2.53 -6.62
N GLU A 333 -15.34 -1.89 -5.46
CA GLU A 333 -14.84 -2.36 -4.17
C GLU A 333 -16.00 -2.55 -3.20
N CYS A 334 -16.00 -3.66 -2.45
CA CYS A 334 -16.86 -3.92 -1.28
C CYS A 334 -18.35 -3.60 -1.56
N GLY A 335 -18.87 -2.46 -1.09
CA GLY A 335 -20.24 -2.02 -1.33
C GLY A 335 -20.57 -1.88 -2.81
N GLY A 336 -19.64 -1.36 -3.62
CA GLY A 336 -19.78 -1.29 -5.08
C GLY A 336 -19.88 -2.67 -5.72
N TYR A 337 -19.13 -3.66 -5.24
CA TYR A 337 -19.25 -5.05 -5.70
C TYR A 337 -20.64 -5.61 -5.39
N MET A 338 -21.17 -5.39 -4.18
CA MET A 338 -22.51 -5.81 -3.80
C MET A 338 -23.59 -5.16 -4.69
N TYR A 339 -23.43 -3.89 -5.05
CA TYR A 339 -24.36 -3.15 -5.91
C TYR A 339 -24.36 -3.65 -7.36
N LEU A 340 -23.24 -4.13 -7.87
CA LEU A 340 -23.14 -4.74 -9.20
C LEU A 340 -23.80 -6.13 -9.30
N CYS A 341 -24.05 -6.82 -8.19
CA CYS A 341 -24.73 -8.11 -8.16
C CYS A 341 -26.17 -8.04 -8.69
N THR A 342 -26.79 -9.19 -8.95
CA THR A 342 -28.20 -9.26 -9.33
C THR A 342 -29.10 -8.87 -8.16
N ARG A 343 -28.73 -9.25 -6.93
CA ARG A 343 -29.51 -9.03 -5.71
C ARG A 343 -28.64 -8.76 -4.51
N LEU A 344 -29.22 -8.03 -3.56
CA LEU A 344 -28.69 -7.85 -2.21
C LEU A 344 -29.72 -8.36 -1.18
N GLU A 345 -29.36 -9.34 -0.40
CA GLU A 345 -30.14 -9.85 0.73
C GLU A 345 -29.69 -9.18 2.02
N ALA A 346 -30.54 -8.34 2.59
CA ALA A 346 -30.27 -7.56 3.78
C ALA A 346 -31.51 -7.48 4.70
N SER A 347 -31.29 -7.11 5.96
CA SER A 347 -32.39 -6.89 6.91
C SER A 347 -33.18 -5.63 6.59
N GLU A 348 -34.52 -5.69 6.69
CA GLU A 348 -35.43 -4.52 6.56
C GLU A 348 -35.35 -3.55 7.75
N GLY A 349 -34.65 -3.90 8.83
CA GLY A 349 -34.56 -3.09 10.06
C GLY A 349 -33.65 -1.88 9.89
N LYS A 350 -33.99 -0.76 10.56
CA LYS A 350 -33.13 0.44 10.58
C LYS A 350 -31.72 0.09 11.06
N GLY A 351 -30.71 0.42 10.25
CA GLY A 351 -29.30 0.16 10.53
C GLY A 351 -28.89 -1.31 10.44
N GLY A 352 -29.62 -2.15 9.69
CA GLY A 352 -29.27 -3.56 9.46
C GLY A 352 -29.47 -4.49 10.64
N LYS A 353 -30.08 -4.03 11.74
CA LYS A 353 -30.33 -4.81 12.95
C LYS A 353 -31.82 -5.10 13.13
N GLY A 354 -32.14 -6.38 13.21
CA GLY A 354 -33.51 -6.85 13.49
C GLY A 354 -34.45 -6.64 12.28
N GLY A 355 -35.38 -7.55 12.09
CA GLY A 355 -36.32 -7.51 10.99
C GLY A 355 -36.24 -8.75 10.11
N ARG A 356 -37.14 -8.81 9.13
CA ARG A 356 -37.18 -9.86 8.12
C ARG A 356 -36.06 -9.57 7.09
N THR A 357 -35.35 -10.61 6.65
CA THR A 357 -34.43 -10.50 5.50
C THR A 357 -35.25 -10.28 4.24
N ALA A 358 -34.95 -9.22 3.50
CA ALA A 358 -35.51 -8.93 2.19
C ALA A 358 -34.45 -9.06 1.11
N SER A 359 -34.89 -9.33 -0.10
CA SER A 359 -34.05 -9.44 -1.29
C SER A 359 -34.32 -8.25 -2.20
N TRP A 360 -33.32 -7.42 -2.42
CA TRP A 360 -33.39 -6.17 -3.16
C TRP A 360 -32.71 -6.32 -4.52
N PRO A 361 -33.39 -6.05 -5.67
CA PRO A 361 -32.76 -6.00 -6.98
C PRO A 361 -31.65 -4.94 -7.01
N MET A 362 -30.50 -5.31 -7.55
CA MET A 362 -29.33 -4.43 -7.75
C MET A 362 -29.04 -4.28 -9.27
N CYS A 363 -27.87 -3.83 -9.67
CA CYS A 363 -27.56 -3.54 -11.07
C CYS A 363 -27.66 -4.78 -11.99
N GLY A 364 -27.35 -5.99 -11.48
CA GLY A 364 -27.40 -7.22 -12.28
C GLY A 364 -26.33 -7.29 -13.37
N VAL A 365 -25.21 -6.61 -13.17
CA VAL A 365 -24.02 -6.68 -14.03
C VAL A 365 -23.27 -8.00 -13.77
N ILE A 366 -23.27 -8.42 -12.50
CA ILE A 366 -22.64 -9.67 -12.04
C ILE A 366 -23.76 -10.62 -11.64
N ASP A 367 -23.78 -11.82 -12.23
CA ASP A 367 -24.75 -12.86 -11.91
C ASP A 367 -24.39 -13.52 -10.56
N ALA A 368 -24.79 -12.83 -9.49
CA ALA A 368 -24.48 -13.19 -8.10
C ALA A 368 -25.53 -12.61 -7.14
N THR A 369 -25.58 -13.17 -5.94
CA THR A 369 -26.34 -12.62 -4.81
C THR A 369 -25.39 -12.21 -3.69
N ALA A 370 -25.43 -10.95 -3.29
CA ALA A 370 -24.77 -10.47 -2.09
C ALA A 370 -25.67 -10.75 -0.87
N ARG A 371 -25.12 -11.33 0.20
CA ARG A 371 -25.86 -11.66 1.44
C ARG A 371 -25.19 -11.05 2.66
N MET A 372 -25.96 -10.29 3.44
CA MET A 372 -25.49 -9.79 4.72
C MET A 372 -25.45 -10.92 5.76
N GLY A 373 -24.28 -11.12 6.37
CA GLY A 373 -24.06 -12.10 7.45
C GLY A 373 -24.35 -11.54 8.84
N GLY A 374 -24.53 -12.43 9.81
CA GLY A 374 -24.69 -12.10 11.24
C GLY A 374 -23.36 -11.85 11.97
N ARG A 375 -22.23 -12.08 11.31
CA ARG A 375 -20.87 -11.92 11.85
C ARG A 375 -19.93 -11.35 10.80
N ILE A 376 -18.79 -10.83 11.24
CA ILE A 376 -17.70 -10.42 10.35
C ILE A 376 -17.25 -11.63 9.51
N GLN A 377 -17.27 -11.51 8.20
CA GLN A 377 -16.81 -12.53 7.25
C GLN A 377 -15.32 -12.39 6.98
N SER A 378 -14.84 -11.18 6.83
CA SER A 378 -13.42 -10.90 6.64
C SER A 378 -13.01 -9.61 7.33
N LEU A 379 -11.82 -9.62 7.94
CA LEU A 379 -11.19 -8.47 8.56
C LEU A 379 -9.67 -8.60 8.44
N GLY A 380 -9.01 -7.56 7.93
CA GLY A 380 -7.56 -7.44 7.98
C GLY A 380 -6.93 -6.98 6.68
N TYR A 381 -5.63 -6.82 6.72
CA TYR A 381 -4.81 -6.40 5.60
C TYR A 381 -4.71 -7.49 4.51
N ARG A 382 -4.60 -7.04 3.26
CA ARG A 382 -4.45 -7.89 2.08
C ARG A 382 -3.33 -7.38 1.19
N GLU A 383 -2.40 -8.26 0.84
CA GLU A 383 -1.45 -8.05 -0.24
C GLU A 383 -1.94 -8.85 -1.44
N VAL A 384 -2.21 -8.16 -2.53
CA VAL A 384 -2.80 -8.73 -3.75
C VAL A 384 -1.86 -8.59 -4.93
N THR A 385 -1.80 -9.62 -5.77
CA THR A 385 -1.19 -9.55 -7.10
C THR A 385 -2.31 -9.50 -8.12
N MET A 386 -2.30 -8.50 -9.00
CA MET A 386 -3.27 -8.37 -10.08
C MET A 386 -3.12 -9.50 -11.09
N LEU A 387 -4.22 -10.18 -11.43
CA LEU A 387 -4.23 -11.24 -12.45
C LEU A 387 -4.60 -10.72 -13.86
N GLY A 388 -4.97 -9.45 -13.97
CA GLY A 388 -5.27 -8.75 -15.21
C GLY A 388 -5.22 -7.24 -14.99
N ASP A 389 -5.38 -6.48 -16.08
CA ASP A 389 -5.28 -5.03 -16.05
C ASP A 389 -6.54 -4.38 -15.47
N ALA A 390 -6.36 -3.22 -14.85
CA ALA A 390 -7.41 -2.35 -14.31
C ALA A 390 -7.01 -0.87 -14.50
N PRO A 391 -7.93 0.09 -14.31
CA PRO A 391 -7.62 1.52 -14.48
C PRO A 391 -6.45 2.05 -13.65
N PHE A 392 -6.08 1.34 -12.60
CA PHE A 392 -5.04 1.75 -11.65
C PHE A 392 -3.77 0.88 -11.66
N GLY A 393 -3.72 -0.24 -12.41
CA GLY A 393 -2.58 -1.15 -12.45
C GLY A 393 -2.66 -2.19 -13.54
N LEU A 394 -1.56 -2.87 -13.80
CA LEU A 394 -1.42 -3.92 -14.81
C LEU A 394 -1.34 -5.31 -14.16
N GLY A 395 -1.63 -6.35 -14.93
CA GLY A 395 -1.42 -7.73 -14.50
C GLY A 395 0.02 -7.96 -14.00
N GLY A 396 0.15 -8.58 -12.82
CA GLY A 396 1.42 -8.76 -12.11
C GLY A 396 1.78 -7.65 -11.12
N ASP A 397 1.11 -6.49 -11.13
CA ASP A 397 1.33 -5.45 -10.13
C ASP A 397 0.86 -5.93 -8.75
N VAL A 398 1.62 -5.58 -7.73
CA VAL A 398 1.31 -5.92 -6.34
C VAL A 398 0.83 -4.69 -5.59
N PHE A 399 -0.35 -4.80 -5.02
CA PHE A 399 -0.95 -3.76 -4.18
C PHE A 399 -1.20 -4.25 -2.77
N ARG A 400 -1.32 -3.30 -1.85
CA ARG A 400 -1.76 -3.55 -0.49
C ARG A 400 -3.05 -2.80 -0.22
N GLY A 401 -3.87 -3.41 0.61
CA GLY A 401 -5.15 -2.87 1.01
C GLY A 401 -5.70 -3.63 2.22
N HIS A 402 -6.99 -3.57 2.41
CA HIS A 402 -7.64 -4.28 3.51
C HIS A 402 -9.03 -4.76 3.09
N GLU A 403 -9.56 -5.69 3.86
CA GLU A 403 -10.96 -6.11 3.80
C GLU A 403 -11.60 -5.90 5.17
N PHE A 404 -12.85 -5.44 5.17
CA PHE A 404 -13.70 -5.42 6.35
C PHE A 404 -15.16 -5.48 5.93
N HIS A 405 -15.76 -6.66 5.96
CA HIS A 405 -17.14 -6.83 5.56
C HIS A 405 -17.87 -7.93 6.35
N TRP A 406 -19.20 -7.80 6.41
CA TRP A 406 -20.13 -8.72 7.03
C TRP A 406 -20.91 -9.52 5.99
N SER A 407 -20.79 -9.17 4.72
CA SER A 407 -21.49 -9.81 3.61
C SER A 407 -20.63 -10.88 2.96
N ASP A 408 -21.28 -11.73 2.19
CA ASP A 408 -20.69 -12.72 1.31
C ASP A 408 -21.34 -12.64 -0.08
N ILE A 409 -20.63 -13.09 -1.13
CA ILE A 409 -21.13 -13.15 -2.51
C ILE A 409 -21.29 -14.60 -2.93
N GLU A 410 -22.52 -14.98 -3.23
CA GLU A 410 -22.83 -16.25 -3.87
C GLU A 410 -22.85 -16.05 -5.39
N LEU A 411 -21.82 -16.56 -6.07
CA LEU A 411 -21.71 -16.52 -7.52
C LEU A 411 -22.63 -17.60 -8.13
N HIS A 412 -23.47 -17.23 -9.12
CA HIS A 412 -24.33 -18.17 -9.82
C HIS A 412 -23.66 -18.80 -11.05
N ARG A 413 -22.51 -18.28 -11.45
CA ARG A 413 -21.61 -18.84 -12.46
C ARG A 413 -20.16 -18.58 -12.12
N SER A 414 -19.25 -19.29 -12.77
CA SER A 414 -17.80 -19.06 -12.58
C SER A 414 -17.35 -17.79 -13.28
N TYR A 415 -16.45 -17.06 -12.62
CA TYR A 415 -15.74 -15.90 -13.16
C TYR A 415 -14.23 -16.11 -12.98
N ALA A 416 -13.44 -15.47 -13.82
CA ALA A 416 -12.00 -15.40 -13.60
C ALA A 416 -11.71 -14.59 -12.33
N PRO A 417 -10.74 -14.97 -11.51
CA PRO A 417 -10.35 -14.19 -10.34
C PRO A 417 -9.67 -12.89 -10.77
N LEU A 418 -9.88 -11.83 -9.99
CA LEU A 418 -9.23 -10.53 -10.20
C LEU A 418 -7.83 -10.48 -9.58
N TYR A 419 -7.69 -11.08 -8.41
CA TYR A 419 -6.47 -11.05 -7.59
C TYR A 419 -6.03 -12.43 -7.14
N ALA A 420 -4.72 -12.61 -7.03
CA ALA A 420 -4.12 -13.60 -6.15
C ALA A 420 -3.78 -12.92 -4.82
N VAL A 421 -4.52 -13.24 -3.76
CA VAL A 421 -4.31 -12.68 -2.41
C VAL A 421 -3.32 -13.53 -1.66
N ARG A 422 -2.30 -12.92 -1.07
CA ARG A 422 -1.30 -13.60 -0.24
C ARG A 422 -1.92 -14.03 1.09
N THR A 423 -1.84 -15.32 1.40
CA THR A 423 -2.29 -15.94 2.65
C THR A 423 -1.13 -16.63 3.36
N ALA A 424 -1.34 -17.09 4.60
CA ALA A 424 -0.34 -17.86 5.33
C ALA A 424 0.02 -19.20 4.66
N SER A 425 -0.91 -19.78 3.86
CA SER A 425 -0.76 -21.06 3.16
C SER A 425 -0.41 -20.92 1.68
N GLY A 426 -0.07 -19.70 1.20
CA GLY A 426 0.23 -19.43 -0.22
C GLY A 426 -0.65 -18.29 -0.76
N HIS A 427 -1.27 -18.51 -1.93
CA HIS A 427 -2.20 -17.55 -2.54
C HIS A 427 -3.59 -18.14 -2.63
N ALA A 428 -4.60 -17.28 -2.49
CA ALA A 428 -6.00 -17.60 -2.73
C ALA A 428 -6.56 -16.63 -3.78
N ASP A 429 -7.41 -17.14 -4.65
CA ASP A 429 -8.12 -16.32 -5.63
C ASP A 429 -9.15 -15.42 -4.93
N SER A 430 -9.27 -14.18 -5.36
CA SER A 430 -10.21 -13.21 -4.81
C SER A 430 -10.74 -12.27 -5.89
N GLY A 431 -11.96 -11.78 -5.65
CA GLY A 431 -12.63 -10.89 -6.57
C GLY A 431 -13.00 -11.58 -7.89
N ILE A 432 -13.53 -10.81 -8.82
CA ILE A 432 -13.93 -11.27 -10.15
C ILE A 432 -13.41 -10.34 -11.24
N ALA A 433 -13.08 -10.93 -12.38
CA ALA A 433 -12.84 -10.25 -13.65
C ALA A 433 -13.83 -10.79 -14.70
N ALA A 434 -14.74 -9.96 -15.17
CA ALA A 434 -15.81 -10.30 -16.10
C ALA A 434 -15.81 -9.34 -17.29
N GLY A 435 -15.06 -9.64 -18.33
CA GLY A 435 -14.89 -8.73 -19.47
C GLY A 435 -14.28 -7.40 -19.04
N ASN A 436 -15.06 -6.33 -19.13
CA ASN A 436 -14.70 -4.97 -18.72
C ASN A 436 -15.01 -4.64 -17.24
N VAL A 437 -15.49 -5.60 -16.45
CA VAL A 437 -15.88 -5.42 -15.05
C VAL A 437 -14.87 -6.07 -14.12
N ARG A 438 -14.44 -5.33 -13.12
CA ARG A 438 -13.51 -5.75 -12.06
C ARG A 438 -14.14 -5.45 -10.71
N ALA A 439 -14.34 -6.46 -9.87
CA ALA A 439 -14.96 -6.25 -8.56
C ALA A 439 -14.35 -7.16 -7.49
N SER A 440 -14.18 -6.63 -6.27
CA SER A 440 -13.61 -7.35 -5.13
C SER A 440 -14.10 -6.74 -3.80
N TYR A 441 -13.96 -7.49 -2.71
CA TYR A 441 -14.11 -6.94 -1.37
C TYR A 441 -12.89 -6.17 -0.89
N VAL A 442 -11.75 -6.35 -1.54
CA VAL A 442 -10.50 -5.70 -1.12
C VAL A 442 -10.54 -4.22 -1.48
N HIS A 443 -10.36 -3.37 -0.47
CA HIS A 443 -10.12 -1.95 -0.64
C HIS A 443 -8.64 -1.72 -0.86
N LEU A 444 -8.23 -1.34 -2.05
CA LEU A 444 -6.83 -1.13 -2.41
C LEU A 444 -6.36 0.28 -2.09
N TYR A 445 -5.08 0.40 -1.74
CA TYR A 445 -4.40 1.68 -1.62
C TYR A 445 -3.46 1.88 -2.82
N TRP A 446 -3.69 2.94 -3.62
CA TRP A 446 -2.94 3.23 -4.83
C TRP A 446 -1.96 4.40 -4.68
N GLY A 447 -2.02 5.15 -3.57
CA GLY A 447 -1.22 6.34 -3.33
C GLY A 447 0.30 6.11 -3.28
N ASN A 448 0.74 4.86 -3.07
CA ASN A 448 2.16 4.47 -3.08
C ASN A 448 2.68 4.03 -4.45
N THR A 449 1.82 3.92 -5.42
CA THR A 449 2.27 3.75 -6.80
C THR A 449 2.91 5.07 -7.22
N GLY A 450 4.10 5.30 -6.63
CA GLY A 450 4.78 6.57 -6.62
C GLY A 450 4.89 7.14 -8.01
N GLU A 451 4.86 8.44 -8.08
CA GLU A 451 5.13 9.25 -9.27
C GLU A 451 6.36 8.75 -10.05
N ALA A 452 7.32 8.10 -9.37
CA ALA A 452 8.47 7.45 -9.99
C ALA A 452 8.12 6.17 -10.78
N ASN A 453 7.06 5.43 -10.43
CA ASN A 453 6.68 4.20 -11.13
C ASN A 453 5.72 4.42 -12.30
N TYR A 454 5.09 5.60 -12.39
CA TYR A 454 4.12 5.91 -13.44
C TYR A 454 4.44 7.17 -14.26
N ALA A 455 5.40 7.98 -13.85
CA ALA A 455 5.88 9.10 -14.66
C ALA A 455 6.54 8.55 -15.93
N GLY A 456 5.77 8.46 -17.02
CA GLY A 456 6.22 7.96 -18.33
C GLY A 456 5.59 6.64 -18.78
N ARG A 457 4.78 5.95 -17.98
CA ARG A 457 3.92 4.90 -18.53
C ARG A 457 2.77 5.56 -19.29
N PRO A 458 2.54 5.25 -20.57
CA PRO A 458 1.32 5.69 -21.25
C PRO A 458 0.13 5.17 -20.43
N ALA A 459 -0.88 6.03 -20.22
CA ALA A 459 -2.19 5.55 -19.80
C ALA A 459 -2.54 4.38 -20.74
N PRO A 460 -3.20 3.32 -20.25
CA PRO A 460 -3.63 2.23 -21.13
C PRO A 460 -4.52 2.83 -22.22
N SER A 461 -3.93 3.25 -23.34
CA SER A 461 -4.58 4.08 -24.34
C SER A 461 -5.30 3.28 -25.42
N ASP A 462 -5.19 1.93 -25.39
CA ASP A 462 -5.73 1.11 -26.47
C ASP A 462 -6.34 -0.22 -26.00
N PHE A 463 -7.25 -0.15 -25.00
CA PHE A 463 -8.09 -1.33 -24.68
C PHE A 463 -9.17 -1.64 -25.73
N THR A 464 -9.32 -0.83 -26.78
CA THR A 464 -10.28 -1.08 -27.86
C THR A 464 -9.79 -2.04 -28.93
N ALA A 465 -8.54 -2.53 -28.88
CA ALA A 465 -7.95 -3.37 -29.94
C ALA A 465 -7.96 -4.88 -29.68
N CYS A 466 -8.45 -5.38 -28.54
CA CYS A 466 -8.67 -6.80 -28.32
C CYS A 466 -10.16 -7.16 -28.22
N ARG A 467 -10.88 -7.09 -29.34
CA ARG A 467 -12.09 -7.92 -29.49
C ARG A 467 -11.61 -9.36 -29.72
N PRO A 468 -11.92 -10.31 -28.84
CA PRO A 468 -11.81 -11.71 -29.21
C PRO A 468 -12.92 -12.03 -30.19
N GLU A 469 -12.63 -12.03 -31.48
CA GLU A 469 -13.46 -12.80 -32.40
C GLU A 469 -13.33 -14.27 -31.98
N HIS A 470 -14.42 -14.81 -31.45
CA HIS A 470 -14.58 -16.23 -31.25
C HIS A 470 -14.51 -16.96 -32.60
N ARG A 471 -13.29 -17.27 -33.05
CA ARG A 471 -13.07 -18.27 -34.06
C ARG A 471 -12.46 -19.47 -33.35
N ALA A 472 -13.28 -20.48 -33.16
CA ALA A 472 -12.82 -21.78 -32.72
C ALA A 472 -11.71 -22.25 -33.69
N ALA A 473 -10.45 -22.21 -33.26
CA ALA A 473 -9.32 -22.76 -33.98
C ALA A 473 -9.32 -24.28 -33.79
N ARG A 474 -9.40 -24.99 -34.88
CA ARG A 474 -9.15 -26.45 -34.94
C ARG A 474 -7.67 -26.73 -34.58
N PRO A 475 -7.35 -27.84 -33.90
CA PRO A 475 -5.98 -28.18 -33.56
C PRO A 475 -5.25 -28.64 -34.84
N GLY A 476 -4.22 -27.92 -35.20
CA GLY A 476 -3.33 -28.26 -36.29
C GLY A 476 -2.58 -27.03 -36.85
N GLU A 477 -1.26 -27.03 -36.63
CA GLU A 477 -0.29 -26.18 -37.30
C GLU A 477 -0.19 -24.70 -36.93
N ALA A 478 0.53 -24.38 -35.85
CA ALA A 478 1.25 -23.13 -35.74
C ALA A 478 2.75 -23.43 -35.86
N LYS A 479 3.33 -23.15 -37.04
CA LYS A 479 4.79 -23.00 -37.19
C LYS A 479 5.21 -21.79 -36.36
N ALA A 480 6.05 -21.99 -35.37
CA ALA A 480 6.72 -20.94 -34.64
C ALA A 480 7.64 -20.16 -35.60
N THR A 481 7.29 -18.93 -35.90
CA THR A 481 8.20 -17.96 -36.51
C THR A 481 9.08 -17.37 -35.43
N CYS A 482 10.39 -17.40 -35.64
CA CYS A 482 11.48 -17.08 -34.73
C CYS A 482 11.68 -15.56 -34.55
N GLU A 483 10.68 -14.78 -34.07
CA GLU A 483 10.79 -13.32 -34.08
C GLU A 483 10.61 -12.59 -32.71
N ASN A 484 10.41 -13.32 -31.59
CA ASN A 484 10.28 -12.65 -30.28
C ASN A 484 10.88 -13.48 -29.13
N ILE A 485 12.20 -13.72 -29.17
CA ILE A 485 12.93 -14.27 -28.02
C ILE A 485 13.44 -13.10 -27.16
N GLY A 486 13.20 -13.13 -25.85
CA GLY A 486 13.68 -12.13 -24.90
C GLY A 486 15.19 -12.21 -24.65
N GLN A 487 15.75 -11.23 -23.97
CA GLN A 487 17.16 -11.13 -23.57
C GLN A 487 17.33 -11.53 -22.11
N VAL A 488 18.36 -12.28 -21.76
CA VAL A 488 18.75 -12.57 -20.37
C VAL A 488 20.00 -11.80 -20.00
N ILE A 489 19.95 -11.08 -18.87
CA ILE A 489 21.09 -10.43 -18.22
C ILE A 489 21.33 -11.16 -16.90
N LEU A 490 22.39 -11.95 -16.83
CA LEU A 490 22.74 -12.75 -15.67
C LEU A 490 23.76 -12.00 -14.80
N LEU A 491 23.36 -11.55 -13.61
CA LEU A 491 24.25 -10.96 -12.61
C LEU A 491 24.75 -12.07 -11.68
N ASN A 492 26.01 -12.45 -11.80
CA ASN A 492 26.66 -13.44 -10.95
C ASN A 492 27.72 -12.79 -10.05
N GLY A 493 27.77 -13.14 -8.80
CA GLY A 493 28.73 -12.59 -7.83
C GLY A 493 28.41 -13.02 -6.40
N PRO A 494 29.30 -12.77 -5.44
CA PRO A 494 29.06 -13.16 -4.06
C PRO A 494 27.85 -12.45 -3.45
N SER A 495 27.34 -13.01 -2.37
CA SER A 495 26.32 -12.33 -1.56
C SER A 495 26.88 -10.97 -1.08
N SER A 496 26.02 -10.00 -0.89
CA SER A 496 26.40 -8.62 -0.49
C SER A 496 27.28 -7.83 -1.47
N ALA A 497 27.58 -8.35 -2.68
CA ALA A 497 28.28 -7.62 -3.73
C ALA A 497 27.40 -6.54 -4.43
N GLY A 498 26.16 -6.34 -4.01
CA GLY A 498 25.30 -5.28 -4.59
C GLY A 498 24.50 -5.70 -5.83
N LYS A 499 24.47 -6.98 -6.20
CA LYS A 499 23.73 -7.50 -7.37
C LYS A 499 22.26 -7.08 -7.42
N THR A 500 21.54 -7.25 -6.30
CA THR A 500 20.12 -6.90 -6.22
C THR A 500 19.87 -5.41 -6.42
N THR A 501 20.76 -4.54 -5.90
CA THR A 501 20.70 -3.10 -6.13
C THR A 501 20.97 -2.77 -7.59
N LEU A 502 22.00 -3.37 -8.17
CA LEU A 502 22.35 -3.23 -9.58
C LEU A 502 21.23 -3.73 -10.51
N ALA A 503 20.59 -4.86 -10.18
CA ALA A 503 19.45 -5.39 -10.93
C ALA A 503 18.28 -4.41 -10.97
N LYS A 504 17.97 -3.75 -9.85
CA LYS A 504 16.93 -2.71 -9.78
C LYS A 504 17.27 -1.52 -10.66
N VAL A 505 18.49 -1.00 -10.56
CA VAL A 505 18.95 0.13 -11.37
C VAL A 505 18.93 -0.22 -12.86
N LEU A 506 19.37 -1.41 -13.24
CA LEU A 506 19.30 -1.91 -14.63
C LEU A 506 17.87 -1.97 -15.14
N ARG A 507 16.97 -2.57 -14.37
CA ARG A 507 15.55 -2.64 -14.71
C ARG A 507 14.98 -1.25 -14.98
N ASP A 508 15.23 -0.33 -14.07
CA ASP A 508 14.67 1.02 -14.13
C ASP A 508 15.27 1.80 -15.32
N ARG A 509 16.56 1.63 -15.61
CA ARG A 509 17.20 2.24 -16.77
C ARG A 509 16.82 1.62 -18.12
N LEU A 510 16.69 0.31 -18.21
CA LEU A 510 16.20 -0.36 -19.42
C LEU A 510 14.82 0.19 -19.80
N TYR A 511 13.99 0.38 -18.80
CA TYR A 511 12.68 0.98 -19.01
C TYR A 511 12.77 2.46 -19.38
N ALA A 512 13.50 3.27 -18.63
CA ALA A 512 13.57 4.72 -18.84
C ALA A 512 14.22 5.12 -20.17
N MET A 513 15.25 4.38 -20.62
CA MET A 513 16.02 4.72 -21.82
C MET A 513 15.50 4.03 -23.09
N HIS A 514 14.92 2.86 -22.96
CA HIS A 514 14.58 2.00 -24.10
C HIS A 514 13.13 1.53 -24.14
N GLY A 515 12.30 1.85 -23.11
CA GLY A 515 10.94 1.37 -22.98
C GLY A 515 10.84 -0.15 -22.76
N ILE A 516 11.96 -0.80 -22.39
CA ILE A 516 12.04 -2.25 -22.25
C ILE A 516 11.58 -2.66 -20.86
N CYS A 517 10.43 -3.31 -20.75
CA CYS A 517 9.99 -3.98 -19.52
C CYS A 517 10.82 -5.26 -19.31
N SER A 518 11.50 -5.36 -18.16
CA SER A 518 12.28 -6.54 -17.81
C SER A 518 11.79 -7.16 -16.51
N LEU A 519 11.77 -8.49 -16.45
CA LEU A 519 11.53 -9.27 -15.25
C LEU A 519 12.82 -9.36 -14.43
N MET A 520 12.71 -9.17 -13.11
CA MET A 520 13.82 -9.41 -12.20
C MET A 520 13.57 -10.69 -11.43
N LEU A 521 14.40 -11.71 -11.64
CA LEU A 521 14.34 -13.00 -10.96
C LEU A 521 15.57 -13.15 -10.04
N SER A 522 15.33 -13.36 -8.76
CA SER A 522 16.39 -13.52 -7.75
C SER A 522 16.24 -14.85 -7.03
N ILE A 523 17.32 -15.63 -7.00
CA ILE A 523 17.34 -16.89 -6.27
C ILE A 523 17.19 -16.69 -4.77
N ASP A 524 17.79 -15.63 -4.21
CA ASP A 524 17.65 -15.29 -2.79
C ASP A 524 16.19 -14.94 -2.42
N GLN A 525 15.44 -14.29 -3.32
CA GLN A 525 14.02 -14.02 -3.10
C GLN A 525 13.19 -15.30 -3.15
N LEU A 526 13.49 -16.19 -4.06
CA LEU A 526 12.82 -17.48 -4.16
C LEU A 526 13.10 -18.35 -2.92
N LEU A 527 14.36 -18.40 -2.45
CA LEU A 527 14.73 -19.10 -1.21
C LEU A 527 14.02 -18.53 0.03
N ARG A 528 13.89 -17.20 0.12
CA ARG A 528 13.16 -16.55 1.22
C ARG A 528 11.65 -16.78 1.19
N SER A 529 11.10 -17.12 0.04
CA SER A 529 9.67 -17.43 -0.10
C SER A 529 9.35 -18.86 0.35
N ALA A 530 10.34 -19.71 0.51
CA ALA A 530 10.15 -21.07 1.02
C ALA A 530 9.98 -21.08 2.54
N THR A 531 9.10 -21.96 3.04
CA THR A 531 8.81 -22.07 4.48
C THR A 531 9.98 -22.65 5.26
N GLY A 532 10.44 -21.98 6.34
CA GLY A 532 11.36 -22.58 7.32
C GLY A 532 12.62 -21.79 7.65
N GLY A 533 12.87 -20.61 7.06
CA GLY A 533 14.10 -19.84 7.26
C GLY A 533 15.29 -20.33 6.42
N HIS A 534 16.28 -19.46 6.23
CA HIS A 534 17.32 -19.59 5.18
C HIS A 534 18.22 -20.85 5.31
N GLU A 535 18.58 -21.25 6.52
CA GLU A 535 19.46 -22.41 6.75
C GLU A 535 18.71 -23.75 6.70
N SER A 536 17.48 -23.80 7.22
CA SER A 536 16.67 -25.02 7.21
C SER A 536 16.11 -25.36 5.84
N VAL A 537 16.03 -24.39 4.91
CA VAL A 537 15.52 -24.60 3.56
C VAL A 537 16.55 -25.30 2.68
N LEU A 538 17.82 -24.88 2.73
CA LEU A 538 18.89 -25.54 1.96
C LEU A 538 19.09 -26.99 2.42
N ASP A 539 19.17 -27.22 3.72
CA ASP A 539 19.25 -28.57 4.31
C ASP A 539 17.99 -29.41 4.05
N GLY A 540 16.81 -28.76 3.99
CA GLY A 540 15.56 -29.42 3.68
C GLY A 540 15.45 -29.81 2.20
N LEU A 541 15.93 -28.95 1.31
CA LEU A 541 15.95 -29.18 -0.15
C LEU A 541 16.95 -30.28 -0.51
N GLU A 542 18.13 -30.29 0.09
CA GLU A 542 19.10 -31.39 -0.08
C GLU A 542 18.53 -32.74 0.38
N ARG A 543 17.80 -32.74 1.52
CA ARG A 543 17.18 -33.98 2.04
C ARG A 543 15.97 -34.46 1.26
N THR A 544 15.21 -33.57 0.63
CA THR A 544 14.00 -33.92 -0.12
C THR A 544 14.26 -34.18 -1.58
N GLY A 545 15.47 -33.87 -2.09
CA GLY A 545 15.84 -34.04 -3.51
C GLY A 545 15.02 -33.18 -4.44
N LEU A 546 14.42 -32.09 -3.97
CA LEU A 546 13.66 -31.17 -4.80
C LEU A 546 14.58 -30.42 -5.75
N PRO A 547 14.34 -30.43 -7.06
CA PRO A 547 15.16 -29.76 -8.07
C PRO A 547 14.86 -28.25 -8.05
N PHE A 548 15.21 -27.57 -6.96
CA PHE A 548 14.87 -26.16 -6.71
C PHE A 548 15.62 -25.22 -7.67
N ILE A 549 16.92 -25.47 -7.86
CA ILE A 549 17.79 -24.68 -8.74
C ILE A 549 17.33 -24.86 -10.20
N GLU A 550 17.09 -26.10 -10.60
CA GLU A 550 16.61 -26.45 -11.94
C GLU A 550 15.22 -25.86 -12.23
N THR A 551 14.36 -25.75 -11.19
CA THR A 551 13.05 -25.10 -11.31
C THR A 551 13.22 -23.59 -11.49
N PHE A 552 14.14 -22.95 -10.76
CA PHE A 552 14.47 -21.53 -10.95
C PHE A 552 15.00 -21.27 -12.37
N HIS A 553 15.94 -22.08 -12.85
CA HIS A 553 16.50 -21.98 -14.21
C HIS A 553 15.44 -22.21 -15.29
N ALA A 554 14.53 -23.15 -15.08
CA ALA A 554 13.40 -23.38 -15.97
C ALA A 554 12.47 -22.14 -16.04
N GLY A 555 12.23 -21.49 -14.92
CA GLY A 555 11.47 -20.24 -14.85
C GLY A 555 12.12 -19.10 -15.62
N VAL A 556 13.44 -18.92 -15.48
CA VAL A 556 14.23 -17.95 -16.27
C VAL A 556 14.10 -18.21 -17.76
N ALA A 557 14.29 -19.46 -18.18
CA ALA A 557 14.22 -19.84 -19.58
C ALA A 557 12.80 -19.69 -20.15
N ALA A 558 11.76 -20.02 -19.38
CA ALA A 558 10.37 -19.86 -19.79
C ALA A 558 10.01 -18.40 -20.02
N ALA A 559 10.40 -17.51 -19.11
CA ALA A 559 10.17 -16.08 -19.24
C ALA A 559 10.84 -15.49 -20.49
N ALA A 560 12.10 -15.85 -20.73
CA ALA A 560 12.84 -15.38 -21.90
C ALA A 560 12.27 -15.96 -23.21
N LYS A 561 11.86 -17.23 -23.25
CA LYS A 561 11.19 -17.85 -24.41
C LYS A 561 9.83 -17.21 -24.72
N ALA A 562 9.17 -16.67 -23.70
CA ALA A 562 7.93 -15.89 -23.85
C ALA A 562 8.16 -14.46 -24.35
N GLY A 563 9.40 -14.06 -24.64
CA GLY A 563 9.75 -12.74 -25.14
C GLY A 563 10.15 -11.73 -24.07
N ALA A 564 10.18 -12.11 -22.78
CA ALA A 564 10.52 -11.19 -21.71
C ALA A 564 12.04 -10.95 -21.60
N TRP A 565 12.42 -9.68 -21.46
CA TRP A 565 13.76 -9.34 -20.97
C TRP A 565 13.85 -9.72 -19.48
N THR A 566 14.88 -10.49 -19.12
CA THR A 566 14.99 -11.05 -17.77
C THR A 566 16.33 -10.69 -17.14
N ILE A 567 16.30 -10.00 -16.00
CA ILE A 567 17.48 -9.72 -15.18
C ILE A 567 17.51 -10.77 -14.07
N VAL A 568 18.57 -11.59 -14.06
CA VAL A 568 18.74 -12.70 -13.12
C VAL A 568 19.77 -12.35 -12.08
N ASP A 569 19.38 -12.25 -10.82
CA ASP A 569 20.28 -12.12 -9.67
C ASP A 569 20.56 -13.51 -9.10
N HIS A 570 21.74 -14.04 -9.38
CA HIS A 570 22.13 -15.40 -9.00
C HIS A 570 23.47 -15.40 -8.27
N VAL A 571 23.68 -16.46 -7.49
CA VAL A 571 24.96 -16.83 -6.91
C VAL A 571 25.28 -18.24 -7.42
N ILE A 572 25.94 -18.31 -8.55
CA ILE A 572 26.37 -19.58 -9.12
C ILE A 572 27.71 -19.93 -8.47
N GLY A 573 27.66 -20.91 -7.56
CA GLY A 573 28.81 -21.38 -6.80
C GLY A 573 29.62 -22.46 -7.50
N GLU A 574 30.26 -23.32 -6.70
CA GLU A 574 31.22 -24.34 -7.13
C GLU A 574 30.62 -25.52 -7.89
N ASP A 575 29.29 -25.70 -7.88
CA ASP A 575 28.66 -26.85 -8.56
C ASP A 575 28.53 -26.62 -10.05
N PRO A 576 29.35 -27.25 -10.90
CA PRO A 576 29.32 -27.07 -12.35
C PRO A 576 27.96 -27.49 -12.96
N ARG A 577 27.20 -28.36 -12.30
CA ARG A 577 25.88 -28.79 -12.76
C ARG A 577 24.88 -27.64 -12.84
N TRP A 578 24.98 -26.64 -11.97
CA TRP A 578 24.10 -25.47 -12.00
C TRP A 578 24.35 -24.58 -13.22
N ILE A 579 25.62 -24.44 -13.61
CA ILE A 579 25.99 -23.71 -14.83
C ILE A 579 25.53 -24.48 -16.07
N GLU A 580 25.81 -25.78 -16.12
CA GLU A 580 25.42 -26.62 -17.24
C GLU A 580 23.90 -26.64 -17.45
N ASP A 581 23.13 -26.79 -16.38
CA ASP A 581 21.66 -26.72 -16.44
C ASP A 581 21.13 -25.37 -16.93
N LEU A 582 21.65 -24.25 -16.36
CA LEU A 582 21.26 -22.91 -16.78
C LEU A 582 21.60 -22.66 -18.26
N LEU A 583 22.84 -22.91 -18.65
CA LEU A 583 23.29 -22.65 -20.01
C LEU A 583 22.61 -23.57 -21.05
N GLY A 584 22.37 -24.83 -20.69
CA GLY A 584 21.62 -25.77 -21.54
C GLY A 584 20.18 -25.30 -21.80
N ARG A 585 19.52 -24.72 -20.79
CA ARG A 585 18.17 -24.15 -20.94
C ARG A 585 18.14 -22.86 -21.74
N LEU A 586 19.26 -22.11 -21.76
CA LEU A 586 19.41 -20.81 -22.43
C LEU A 586 20.11 -20.89 -23.77
N GLU A 587 20.40 -22.08 -24.32
CA GLU A 587 21.21 -22.29 -25.54
C GLU A 587 20.78 -21.45 -26.74
N ALA A 588 19.47 -21.25 -26.93
CA ALA A 588 18.90 -20.44 -28.01
C ALA A 588 18.44 -19.04 -27.60
N ILE A 589 18.80 -18.58 -26.39
CA ILE A 589 18.35 -17.34 -25.83
C ILE A 589 19.53 -16.35 -25.71
N PRO A 590 19.41 -15.11 -26.20
CA PRO A 590 20.45 -14.11 -26.02
C PRO A 590 20.79 -13.91 -24.54
N LEU A 591 22.06 -14.14 -24.18
CA LEU A 591 22.55 -14.08 -22.78
C LEU A 591 23.73 -13.11 -22.68
N LEU A 592 23.61 -12.12 -21.80
CA LEU A 592 24.74 -11.31 -21.32
C LEU A 592 25.05 -11.75 -19.87
N SER A 593 26.23 -12.27 -19.62
CA SER A 593 26.70 -12.61 -18.28
C SER A 593 27.50 -11.46 -17.70
N VAL A 594 27.17 -11.05 -16.46
CA VAL A 594 27.84 -9.96 -15.75
C VAL A 594 28.40 -10.50 -14.43
N GLN A 595 29.71 -10.53 -14.33
CA GLN A 595 30.38 -10.84 -13.07
C GLN A 595 30.45 -9.58 -12.22
N VAL A 596 29.83 -9.63 -11.02
CA VAL A 596 29.80 -8.52 -10.08
C VAL A 596 30.85 -8.75 -9.01
N LEU A 597 31.92 -7.96 -9.04
CA LEU A 597 33.02 -8.01 -8.08
C LEU A 597 32.77 -7.01 -6.93
N CYS A 598 33.30 -7.36 -5.77
CA CYS A 598 33.41 -6.48 -4.61
C CYS A 598 34.57 -6.99 -3.76
N ASP A 599 35.44 -6.07 -3.26
CA ASP A 599 36.57 -6.47 -2.45
C ASP A 599 36.15 -7.02 -1.07
N ASP A 600 37.02 -7.80 -0.43
CA ASP A 600 36.76 -8.49 0.82
C ASP A 600 36.48 -7.55 2.00
N GLU A 601 37.05 -6.35 2.00
CA GLU A 601 36.86 -5.36 3.06
C GLU A 601 35.47 -4.74 2.98
N GLU A 602 35.08 -4.31 1.77
CA GLU A 602 33.76 -3.75 1.52
C GLU A 602 32.65 -4.82 1.66
N LEU A 603 32.89 -6.08 1.27
CA LEU A 603 31.96 -7.20 1.53
C LEU A 603 31.72 -7.40 3.02
N ARG A 604 32.77 -7.40 3.86
CA ARG A 604 32.63 -7.50 5.33
C ARG A 604 31.79 -6.35 5.90
N LYS A 605 32.08 -5.12 5.45
CA LYS A 605 31.36 -3.93 5.88
C LYS A 605 29.87 -4.00 5.52
N ARG A 606 29.54 -4.40 4.29
CA ARG A 606 28.16 -4.56 3.83
C ARG A 606 27.45 -5.71 4.54
N GLU A 607 28.14 -6.79 4.86
CA GLU A 607 27.60 -7.95 5.56
C GLU A 607 27.32 -7.64 7.04
N SER A 608 28.22 -6.93 7.73
CA SER A 608 28.03 -6.52 9.12
C SER A 608 26.87 -5.54 9.34
N GLY A 609 26.45 -4.81 8.29
CA GLY A 609 25.27 -3.92 8.32
C GLY A 609 23.94 -4.62 8.09
N ARG A 610 23.91 -5.93 7.87
CA ARG A 610 22.68 -6.70 7.58
C ARG A 610 22.11 -7.32 8.85
N SER A 611 20.86 -7.03 9.15
CA SER A 611 20.12 -7.57 10.31
C SER A 611 19.54 -8.98 10.08
N ASP A 612 19.64 -9.49 8.86
CA ASP A 612 19.00 -10.75 8.43
C ASP A 612 19.97 -11.95 8.44
N ARG A 613 21.18 -11.80 9.01
CA ARG A 613 22.22 -12.85 9.06
C ARG A 613 22.96 -12.89 10.40
N SER A 614 23.47 -14.10 10.75
CA SER A 614 24.33 -14.28 11.94
C SER A 614 25.69 -13.62 11.70
N PRO A 615 26.22 -12.84 12.69
CA PRO A 615 27.54 -12.21 12.59
C PRO A 615 28.70 -13.20 12.45
N ASP A 616 28.49 -14.46 12.86
CA ASP A 616 29.54 -15.48 12.94
C ASP A 616 29.73 -16.31 11.66
N TRP A 617 28.95 -16.00 10.59
CA TRP A 617 28.97 -16.79 9.36
C TRP A 617 29.43 -15.98 8.14
N PRO A 618 30.70 -16.09 7.70
CA PRO A 618 31.24 -15.30 6.59
C PRO A 618 30.83 -15.84 5.20
N HIS A 619 29.52 -15.78 4.88
CA HIS A 619 28.97 -16.30 3.63
C HIS A 619 29.55 -15.63 2.37
N ALA A 620 29.60 -14.30 2.37
CA ALA A 620 30.06 -13.55 1.20
C ALA A 620 31.52 -13.83 0.86
N GLN A 621 32.38 -13.99 1.88
CA GLN A 621 33.80 -14.27 1.70
C GLN A 621 34.09 -15.68 1.19
N ARG A 622 33.33 -16.67 1.65
CA ARG A 622 33.45 -18.04 1.13
C ARG A 622 33.02 -18.07 -0.34
N GLN A 623 31.92 -17.44 -0.68
CA GLN A 623 31.43 -17.37 -2.05
C GLN A 623 32.38 -16.59 -2.97
N ALA A 624 33.01 -15.50 -2.49
CA ALA A 624 33.95 -14.72 -3.28
C ALA A 624 35.15 -15.53 -3.79
N ARG A 625 35.55 -16.57 -3.07
CA ARG A 625 36.68 -17.44 -3.43
C ARG A 625 36.36 -18.45 -4.55
N HIS A 626 35.08 -18.69 -4.82
CA HIS A 626 34.62 -19.83 -5.64
C HIS A 626 33.71 -19.45 -6.82
N ILE A 627 33.46 -18.15 -7.06
CA ILE A 627 32.55 -17.66 -8.11
C ILE A 627 33.28 -17.31 -9.44
N HIS A 628 34.48 -17.81 -9.67
CA HIS A 628 35.31 -17.42 -10.81
C HIS A 628 35.22 -18.37 -12.02
N LEU A 629 34.08 -19.02 -12.25
CA LEU A 629 33.90 -19.84 -13.43
C LEU A 629 33.61 -18.94 -14.66
N PRO A 630 34.31 -19.13 -15.80
CA PRO A 630 34.06 -18.35 -16.99
C PRO A 630 32.68 -18.68 -17.56
N LEU A 631 31.83 -17.63 -17.64
CA LEU A 631 30.52 -17.71 -18.27
C LEU A 631 30.60 -17.19 -19.72
N PRO A 632 29.77 -17.67 -20.65
CA PRO A 632 29.74 -17.12 -22.01
C PRO A 632 29.31 -15.67 -22.01
N ASN A 633 29.85 -14.87 -22.95
CA ASN A 633 29.56 -13.44 -23.08
C ASN A 633 29.70 -12.67 -21.78
N GLN A 634 30.80 -12.90 -21.06
CA GLN A 634 31.01 -12.35 -19.72
C GLN A 634 31.64 -10.96 -19.78
N MET A 635 31.00 -9.99 -19.10
CA MET A 635 31.61 -8.75 -18.70
C MET A 635 31.82 -8.69 -17.18
N VAL A 636 32.65 -7.78 -16.72
CA VAL A 636 32.96 -7.62 -15.30
C VAL A 636 32.60 -6.20 -14.86
N VAL A 637 31.93 -6.06 -13.72
CA VAL A 637 31.69 -4.78 -13.04
C VAL A 637 32.18 -4.87 -11.59
N ASP A 638 32.82 -3.80 -11.11
CA ASP A 638 33.34 -3.73 -9.73
C ASP A 638 32.54 -2.71 -8.93
N THR A 639 31.75 -3.22 -7.98
CA THR A 639 30.88 -2.42 -7.09
C THR A 639 31.61 -1.92 -5.85
N THR A 640 32.90 -2.20 -5.68
CA THR A 640 33.71 -1.67 -4.58
C THR A 640 33.84 -0.16 -4.66
N ARG A 641 34.11 0.34 -5.87
CA ARG A 641 34.45 1.75 -6.13
C ARG A 641 33.53 2.41 -7.16
N THR A 642 32.67 1.66 -7.81
CA THR A 642 31.77 2.14 -8.88
C THR A 642 30.35 2.11 -8.37
N SER A 643 29.59 3.19 -8.63
CA SER A 643 28.18 3.27 -8.25
C SER A 643 27.34 2.25 -9.01
N PRO A 644 26.21 1.78 -8.45
CA PRO A 644 25.28 0.91 -9.19
C PRO A 644 24.79 1.54 -10.50
N GLU A 645 24.66 2.86 -10.52
CA GLU A 645 24.26 3.67 -11.69
C GLU A 645 25.31 3.61 -12.80
N ASP A 646 26.59 3.73 -12.47
CA ASP A 646 27.68 3.67 -13.44
C ASP A 646 27.91 2.23 -13.93
N CYS A 647 27.81 1.24 -13.04
CA CYS A 647 27.83 -0.17 -13.42
C CYS A 647 26.67 -0.51 -14.41
N ALA A 648 25.48 -0.01 -14.15
CA ALA A 648 24.33 -0.20 -15.05
C ALA A 648 24.55 0.48 -16.39
N ALA A 649 25.16 1.69 -16.43
CA ALA A 649 25.49 2.36 -17.67
C ALA A 649 26.47 1.56 -18.54
N CYS A 650 27.49 0.94 -17.93
CA CYS A 650 28.42 0.05 -18.63
C CYS A 650 27.72 -1.18 -19.23
N ILE A 651 26.79 -1.81 -18.48
CA ILE A 651 26.04 -2.97 -18.95
C ILE A 651 25.13 -2.58 -20.13
N LEU A 652 24.45 -1.45 -20.06
CA LEU A 652 23.57 -0.97 -21.15
C LEU A 652 24.35 -0.59 -22.40
N ALA A 653 25.56 -0.02 -22.23
CA ALA A 653 26.45 0.27 -23.35
C ALA A 653 26.90 -1.02 -24.07
N ALA A 654 27.22 -2.09 -23.34
CA ALA A 654 27.56 -3.39 -23.90
C ALA A 654 26.38 -3.98 -24.70
N LEU A 655 25.17 -3.94 -24.18
CA LEU A 655 23.95 -4.38 -24.86
C LEU A 655 23.65 -3.58 -26.14
N SER A 656 23.97 -2.28 -26.15
CA SER A 656 23.77 -1.43 -27.32
C SER A 656 24.80 -1.70 -28.42
N ALA A 657 26.02 -2.07 -28.05
CA ALA A 657 27.07 -2.47 -29.01
C ALA A 657 26.72 -3.79 -29.75
N GLU A 658 26.08 -4.74 -29.08
CA GLU A 658 25.58 -5.98 -29.69
C GLU A 658 24.51 -5.75 -30.79
N LYS A 659 23.60 -4.78 -30.58
CA LYS A 659 22.57 -4.44 -31.58
C LYS A 659 23.14 -3.83 -32.88
N ASN A 660 24.35 -3.29 -32.83
CA ASN A 660 25.02 -2.68 -33.99
C ASN A 660 25.87 -3.64 -34.83
N GLY A 661 25.67 -4.96 -34.67
CA GLY A 661 26.18 -5.95 -35.63
C GLY A 661 27.62 -6.42 -35.43
N ILE A 662 28.17 -6.31 -34.22
CA ILE A 662 29.43 -6.98 -33.86
C ILE A 662 29.10 -8.33 -33.22
N PRO A 663 29.25 -9.47 -33.91
CA PRO A 663 28.94 -10.76 -33.31
C PRO A 663 30.02 -11.12 -32.29
N ILE A 664 29.64 -11.31 -31.03
CA ILE A 664 30.47 -11.97 -30.03
C ILE A 664 30.53 -13.46 -30.43
N ARG A 665 31.69 -13.91 -30.92
CA ARG A 665 31.90 -15.32 -31.33
C ARG A 665 31.90 -16.23 -30.12
N PRO A 666 31.30 -17.42 -30.18
CA PRO A 666 31.47 -18.42 -29.14
C PRO A 666 32.92 -18.97 -29.20
N GLY A 667 33.62 -18.90 -28.11
CA GLY A 667 34.89 -19.58 -27.88
C GLY A 667 36.15 -18.69 -27.82
N GLY A 668 36.68 -18.51 -26.64
CA GLY A 668 38.09 -18.22 -26.34
C GLY A 668 38.52 -16.76 -26.56
N GLY A 669 38.58 -15.96 -25.52
CA GLY A 669 39.21 -14.64 -25.62
C GLY A 669 39.17 -13.90 -24.29
N ALA A 670 40.26 -13.25 -24.00
CA ALA A 670 40.59 -12.56 -22.77
C ALA A 670 39.53 -11.54 -22.30
N PRO A 671 39.49 -11.22 -20.99
CA PRO A 671 38.60 -10.25 -20.41
C PRO A 671 38.84 -8.85 -21.01
N ILE A 672 37.78 -8.16 -21.37
CA ILE A 672 37.84 -6.75 -21.75
C ILE A 672 38.10 -5.93 -20.47
N SER A 673 39.34 -5.56 -20.26
CA SER A 673 39.79 -4.67 -19.18
C SER A 673 39.46 -3.22 -19.61
N THR A 674 38.60 -2.55 -18.89
CA THR A 674 38.43 -1.10 -19.00
C THR A 674 39.52 -0.38 -18.23
N THR A 675 40.76 -0.41 -18.73
CA THR A 675 41.84 0.52 -18.34
C THR A 675 42.50 1.07 -19.60
N GLU A 676 41.88 2.04 -20.20
CA GLU A 676 42.64 3.06 -20.96
C GLU A 676 41.98 4.41 -20.69
N ARG A 677 42.70 5.18 -19.86
CA ARG A 677 42.58 6.63 -19.83
C ARG A 677 43.32 7.15 -21.08
N GLY A 678 42.63 7.74 -21.97
CA GLY A 678 43.13 8.50 -23.08
C GLY A 678 42.46 9.85 -23.11
N SER A 679 43.25 10.89 -22.80
CA SER A 679 42.96 12.31 -22.89
C SER A 679 42.34 12.69 -24.24
N LEU A 680 41.16 13.35 -24.20
CA LEU A 680 40.89 14.63 -24.86
C LEU A 680 39.59 15.20 -24.31
#